data_64f7ddc69a4e6640b6bd5cb23979dcdf
#
_entry.id   64f7ddc69a4e6640b6bd5cb23979dcdf
#
_cell.length_a   1.000
_cell.length_b   1.000
_cell.length_c   1.000
_cell.angle_alpha   90.00
_cell.angle_beta   90.00
_cell.angle_gamma   90.00
#
_symmetry.space_group_name_H-M   'P 1'
#
loop_
_entity.id
_entity.type
_entity.pdbx_description
1 polymer ?
#
loop_
_entity_poly.entity_id
_entity_poly.type
_entity_poly.pdbx_seq_one_letter_code
_entity_poly.pdbx_strand_id
1 'polypeptide(L)'
;YYGMSNLIVRISDGSEESKAHTLLVNAHVDSTIPSPGAVDDAAGVAIMLEALRALTVRGAPRMKHGLVLLFNNGEESLQDASHLYMTQENITRSSVRAVVNLEGCGVSGPPLLFQATDPALIDAYSRVPHPFGTVVASDVFSSGIIMSDTDFRQFQEYGHGLPGLDMAVVGSSYLYHTRRDVPSYVERGVLQHFGENTLSLIESLCLDAASPLARIRRWPFKRPLPVYFSIASSYMIVLSPYLFKNIITSLSVLVNFLLSAINSTEPRIAFMRMAMMSTLGIVGNYVAALLAANAVAFVLRCIAPLSWFGHELYALAVFVPPVLAAIVGVQRWIHSLPERTRRPYLEYSSFAGAIIFHTFMALLMNFYLLGSAHVAVLIVLASLVPLIVNDYLVLGLSRISNGLAPDTRLHFSTYPLHLLLPCTIGVEAVVSFLDLLVPLMGRMGTHVPVDHVMGTLVAVLVCVVASVVTPLCHRYGPAFMRKTMWVCLGVTCATTALFAAQGLPIFDDHHPRRLLLHHVENVTSGEWHVAHSVLDSASRDRRLDAAIERSLLGDAPNASLSWDHAAQAAPDMDILFPLTHFIDVTRVTLPSTPIRQALSRDTSRWDDVRLSCKDLHYDAANHTRHVLLRLEHPHLAWSTLSFDADIVEWDFDEPPPT
;
A
#
# COMPACT_ATOMS: atom_id res chain seq x y z
N TYR A 1 15.05 20.99 -22.12
CA TYR A 1 16.17 20.06 -22.00
C TYR A 1 16.54 19.97 -20.54
N TYR A 2 16.25 18.83 -19.90
CA TYR A 2 16.62 18.57 -18.51
C TYR A 2 18.02 18.00 -18.49
N GLY A 3 18.93 18.60 -17.73
CA GLY A 3 20.32 18.14 -17.56
C GLY A 3 20.42 16.94 -16.60
N MET A 4 19.53 15.95 -16.75
CA MET A 4 19.55 14.75 -15.91
C MET A 4 20.68 13.81 -16.32
N SER A 5 21.26 13.15 -15.35
CA SER A 5 22.33 12.21 -15.58
C SER A 5 22.09 10.93 -14.78
N ASN A 6 22.13 9.79 -15.46
CA ASN A 6 22.18 8.48 -14.87
C ASN A 6 23.64 8.00 -14.74
N LEU A 7 23.95 7.33 -13.63
CA LEU A 7 25.19 6.58 -13.53
C LEU A 7 24.88 5.10 -13.78
N ILE A 8 25.46 4.54 -14.85
CA ILE A 8 25.23 3.18 -15.28
C ILE A 8 26.51 2.38 -15.13
N VAL A 9 26.47 1.32 -14.31
CA VAL A 9 27.60 0.40 -14.13
C VAL A 9 27.24 -0.96 -14.69
N ARG A 10 27.97 -1.41 -15.70
CA ARG A 10 27.79 -2.74 -16.28
C ARG A 10 28.91 -3.67 -15.85
N ILE A 11 28.53 -4.84 -15.36
CA ILE A 11 29.44 -5.91 -14.94
C ILE A 11 29.18 -7.13 -15.79
N SER A 12 30.24 -7.70 -16.38
CA SER A 12 30.20 -8.96 -17.14
C SER A 12 31.57 -9.65 -17.05
N ASP A 13 31.63 -10.94 -17.33
CA ASP A 13 32.92 -11.68 -17.45
C ASP A 13 33.61 -11.48 -18.81
N GLY A 14 33.06 -10.61 -19.65
CA GLY A 14 33.58 -10.32 -20.98
C GLY A 14 33.04 -11.22 -22.09
N SER A 15 32.38 -12.34 -21.75
CA SER A 15 31.77 -13.23 -22.73
C SER A 15 30.58 -12.57 -23.46
N GLU A 16 30.34 -12.99 -24.70
CA GLU A 16 29.18 -12.52 -25.46
C GLU A 16 27.85 -12.95 -24.81
N GLU A 17 27.84 -14.13 -24.16
CA GLU A 17 26.66 -14.62 -23.44
C GLU A 17 26.31 -13.72 -22.27
N SER A 18 27.29 -13.33 -21.44
CA SER A 18 27.04 -12.43 -20.30
C SER A 18 26.66 -11.02 -20.74
N LYS A 19 27.11 -10.56 -21.90
CA LYS A 19 26.72 -9.27 -22.47
C LYS A 19 25.32 -9.27 -23.10
N ALA A 20 24.87 -10.41 -23.64
CA ALA A 20 23.62 -10.50 -24.39
C ALA A 20 22.38 -10.48 -23.50
N HIS A 21 22.52 -10.92 -22.26
CA HIS A 21 21.42 -11.00 -21.30
C HIS A 21 21.84 -10.40 -19.96
N THR A 22 21.18 -9.33 -19.51
CA THR A 22 21.53 -8.64 -18.26
C THR A 22 20.33 -8.50 -17.34
N LEU A 23 20.62 -8.54 -16.04
CA LEU A 23 19.72 -8.10 -14.99
C LEU A 23 19.96 -6.60 -14.75
N LEU A 24 18.92 -5.81 -14.70
CA LEU A 24 18.95 -4.43 -14.25
C LEU A 24 18.60 -4.38 -12.76
N VAL A 25 19.42 -3.75 -11.93
CA VAL A 25 19.08 -3.38 -10.56
C VAL A 25 19.08 -1.86 -10.49
N ASN A 26 17.99 -1.29 -10.01
CA ASN A 26 17.75 0.15 -9.99
C ASN A 26 17.57 0.66 -8.57
N ALA A 27 18.09 1.84 -8.33
CA ALA A 27 17.84 2.69 -7.15
C ALA A 27 18.08 4.14 -7.55
N HIS A 28 17.36 5.09 -6.95
CA HIS A 28 17.53 6.50 -7.27
C HIS A 28 18.43 7.24 -6.26
N VAL A 29 19.09 8.28 -6.72
CA VAL A 29 20.06 9.08 -5.92
C VAL A 29 19.49 10.39 -5.41
N ASP A 30 18.37 10.83 -5.98
CA ASP A 30 17.63 12.02 -5.54
C ASP A 30 16.69 11.69 -4.38
N SER A 31 16.13 12.70 -3.78
CA SER A 31 15.07 12.60 -2.78
C SER A 31 14.16 13.81 -2.85
N THR A 32 12.97 13.71 -2.31
CA THR A 32 11.99 14.79 -2.28
C THR A 32 12.43 15.94 -1.36
N ILE A 33 11.97 17.14 -1.64
CA ILE A 33 12.22 18.31 -0.78
C ILE A 33 11.26 18.26 0.42
N PRO A 34 11.75 18.32 1.66
CA PRO A 34 13.09 18.50 2.18
C PRO A 34 13.71 17.23 2.80
N SER A 35 13.42 16.05 2.28
CA SER A 35 13.89 14.76 2.83
C SER A 35 15.38 14.55 2.58
N PRO A 36 16.16 14.10 3.58
CA PRO A 36 17.51 13.62 3.35
C PRO A 36 17.61 12.30 2.59
N GLY A 37 16.51 11.53 2.50
CA GLY A 37 16.42 10.30 1.69
C GLY A 37 17.28 9.15 2.20
N ALA A 38 17.32 8.89 3.51
CA ALA A 38 18.17 7.81 4.03
C ALA A 38 17.69 6.41 3.62
N VAL A 39 16.39 6.20 3.60
CA VAL A 39 15.80 4.96 3.09
C VAL A 39 15.27 5.15 1.69
N ASP A 40 14.77 6.32 1.36
CA ASP A 40 14.18 6.71 0.11
C ASP A 40 15.09 7.69 -0.69
N ASP A 41 16.12 7.23 -1.50
CA ASP A 41 16.44 5.80 -1.71
C ASP A 41 17.96 5.54 -1.53
N ALA A 42 18.61 6.29 -0.62
CA ALA A 42 20.03 6.06 -0.32
C ALA A 42 20.31 4.62 0.20
N ALA A 43 19.31 3.96 0.80
CA ALA A 43 19.41 2.56 1.19
C ALA A 43 19.58 1.64 -0.02
N GLY A 44 18.78 1.80 -1.07
CA GLY A 44 18.90 1.07 -2.32
C GLY A 44 20.26 1.31 -2.99
N VAL A 45 20.70 2.57 -3.04
CA VAL A 45 22.03 2.95 -3.54
C VAL A 45 23.15 2.25 -2.74
N ALA A 46 23.08 2.26 -1.40
CA ALA A 46 24.08 1.62 -0.55
C ALA A 46 24.10 0.09 -0.74
N ILE A 47 22.95 -0.54 -0.88
CA ILE A 47 22.80 -1.97 -1.15
C ILE A 47 23.45 -2.32 -2.51
N MET A 48 23.22 -1.52 -3.54
CA MET A 48 23.82 -1.73 -4.86
C MET A 48 25.35 -1.60 -4.82
N LEU A 49 25.87 -0.60 -4.09
CA LEU A 49 27.31 -0.42 -3.89
C LEU A 49 27.94 -1.58 -3.11
N GLU A 50 27.28 -2.05 -2.06
CA GLU A 50 27.75 -3.19 -1.26
C GLU A 50 27.67 -4.51 -2.06
N ALA A 51 26.63 -4.71 -2.85
CA ALA A 51 26.54 -5.84 -3.76
C ALA A 51 27.70 -5.82 -4.79
N LEU A 52 28.00 -4.67 -5.37
CA LEU A 52 29.15 -4.48 -6.27
C LEU A 52 30.46 -4.85 -5.56
N ARG A 53 30.68 -4.36 -4.34
CA ARG A 53 31.85 -4.67 -3.52
C ARG A 53 31.95 -6.17 -3.23
N ALA A 54 30.86 -6.81 -2.79
CA ALA A 54 30.80 -8.23 -2.47
C ALA A 54 31.12 -9.12 -3.67
N LEU A 55 30.61 -8.77 -4.85
CA LEU A 55 30.86 -9.50 -6.09
C LEU A 55 32.30 -9.36 -6.59
N THR A 56 32.96 -8.22 -6.35
CA THR A 56 34.26 -7.91 -6.97
C THR A 56 35.47 -8.09 -6.03
N VAL A 57 35.26 -8.14 -4.71
CA VAL A 57 36.34 -8.20 -3.71
C VAL A 57 37.28 -9.44 -3.88
N ARG A 58 36.78 -10.55 -4.43
CA ARG A 58 37.52 -11.77 -4.68
C ARG A 58 37.98 -11.91 -6.15
N GLY A 59 37.96 -10.82 -6.92
CA GLY A 59 38.18 -10.79 -8.37
C GLY A 59 36.87 -10.91 -9.15
N ALA A 60 36.91 -10.69 -10.46
CA ALA A 60 35.69 -10.74 -11.29
C ALA A 60 35.08 -12.16 -11.27
N PRO A 61 33.84 -12.33 -10.84
CA PRO A 61 33.19 -13.64 -10.84
C PRO A 61 32.96 -14.10 -12.31
N ARG A 62 32.89 -15.42 -12.51
CA ARG A 62 32.30 -15.92 -13.74
C ARG A 62 30.82 -15.62 -13.76
N MET A 63 30.39 -14.90 -14.77
CA MET A 63 29.00 -14.44 -14.90
C MET A 63 28.37 -15.13 -16.12
N LYS A 64 27.30 -15.88 -15.91
CA LYS A 64 26.49 -16.40 -16.99
C LYS A 64 25.73 -15.27 -17.70
N HIS A 65 25.22 -14.31 -16.92
CA HIS A 65 24.52 -13.15 -17.41
C HIS A 65 25.10 -11.88 -16.78
N GLY A 66 25.04 -10.78 -17.50
CA GLY A 66 25.57 -9.51 -17.02
C GLY A 66 24.67 -8.87 -15.98
N LEU A 67 25.23 -7.96 -15.22
CA LEU A 67 24.55 -7.11 -14.26
C LEU A 67 24.68 -5.66 -14.72
N VAL A 68 23.58 -4.92 -14.72
CA VAL A 68 23.55 -3.48 -14.90
C VAL A 68 23.02 -2.86 -13.61
N LEU A 69 23.81 -1.99 -12.99
CA LEU A 69 23.39 -1.18 -11.86
C LEU A 69 23.05 0.21 -12.41
N LEU A 70 21.81 0.64 -12.21
CA LEU A 70 21.33 1.95 -12.60
C LEU A 70 21.12 2.81 -11.35
N PHE A 71 22.01 3.76 -11.13
CA PHE A 71 21.85 4.82 -10.15
C PHE A 71 21.17 5.97 -10.87
N ASN A 72 19.86 6.01 -10.79
CA ASN A 72 19.09 7.00 -11.53
C ASN A 72 18.90 8.30 -10.73
N ASN A 73 18.44 9.36 -11.41
CA ASN A 73 18.22 10.66 -10.82
C ASN A 73 16.92 11.24 -11.35
N GLY A 74 16.12 11.86 -10.49
CA GLY A 74 14.85 12.44 -10.88
C GLY A 74 13.67 11.45 -10.82
N GLU A 75 13.73 10.44 -9.93
CA GLU A 75 12.57 9.63 -9.59
C GLU A 75 11.48 10.49 -8.96
N GLU A 76 11.86 11.28 -7.96
CA GLU A 76 10.99 12.12 -7.13
C GLU A 76 10.37 13.31 -7.88
N SER A 77 10.81 13.58 -9.08
CA SER A 77 10.17 14.59 -9.93
C SER A 77 9.02 13.99 -10.74
N LEU A 78 9.29 13.13 -11.69
CA LEU A 78 8.27 12.41 -12.51
C LEU A 78 8.86 11.12 -13.07
N GLN A 79 9.86 10.52 -12.38
CA GLN A 79 10.57 9.32 -12.83
C GLN A 79 11.33 9.55 -14.16
N ASP A 80 11.79 10.80 -14.36
CA ASP A 80 12.32 11.25 -15.66
C ASP A 80 13.59 10.50 -16.09
N ALA A 81 14.46 10.12 -15.14
CA ALA A 81 15.72 9.50 -15.51
C ALA A 81 15.59 7.99 -15.79
N SER A 82 14.65 7.28 -15.17
CA SER A 82 14.30 5.92 -15.55
C SER A 82 13.58 5.88 -16.89
N HIS A 83 12.72 6.88 -17.17
CA HIS A 83 12.15 7.09 -18.49
C HIS A 83 13.23 7.32 -19.55
N LEU A 84 14.20 8.21 -19.28
CA LEU A 84 15.34 8.51 -20.15
C LEU A 84 16.17 7.22 -20.43
N TYR A 85 16.41 6.40 -19.39
CA TYR A 85 17.10 5.12 -19.57
C TYR A 85 16.35 4.21 -20.55
N MET A 86 15.03 4.09 -20.38
CA MET A 86 14.23 3.21 -21.23
C MET A 86 14.01 3.72 -22.65
N THR A 87 14.07 5.01 -22.88
CA THR A 87 13.79 5.61 -24.20
C THR A 87 15.06 5.93 -24.98
N GLN A 88 16.13 6.42 -24.34
CA GLN A 88 17.28 7.00 -25.04
C GLN A 88 18.61 6.27 -24.79
N GLU A 89 18.74 5.45 -23.74
CA GLU A 89 19.97 4.70 -23.50
C GLU A 89 20.14 3.56 -24.52
N ASN A 90 21.27 3.50 -25.21
CA ASN A 90 21.48 2.61 -26.36
C ASN A 90 22.54 1.52 -26.13
N ILE A 91 23.29 1.56 -25.02
CA ILE A 91 24.43 0.66 -24.77
C ILE A 91 24.00 -0.59 -24.02
N THR A 92 23.20 -0.43 -22.96
CA THR A 92 22.85 -1.52 -22.04
C THR A 92 21.40 -1.97 -22.15
N ARG A 93 20.49 -1.05 -22.44
CA ARG A 93 19.03 -1.27 -22.46
C ARG A 93 18.59 -2.48 -23.28
N SER A 94 19.18 -2.69 -24.46
CA SER A 94 18.79 -3.78 -25.36
C SER A 94 19.09 -5.18 -24.78
N SER A 95 20.07 -5.28 -23.89
CA SER A 95 20.46 -6.53 -23.24
C SER A 95 19.65 -6.84 -21.98
N VAL A 96 18.93 -5.87 -21.40
CA VAL A 96 18.15 -6.05 -20.17
C VAL A 96 16.99 -7.01 -20.40
N ARG A 97 16.90 -8.04 -19.55
CA ARG A 97 15.86 -9.08 -19.57
C ARG A 97 14.90 -8.99 -18.41
N ALA A 98 15.36 -8.47 -17.28
CA ALA A 98 14.56 -8.28 -16.09
C ALA A 98 15.08 -7.09 -15.28
N VAL A 99 14.21 -6.52 -14.45
CA VAL A 99 14.55 -5.44 -13.52
C VAL A 99 14.25 -5.87 -12.09
N VAL A 100 15.09 -5.43 -11.16
CA VAL A 100 14.86 -5.42 -9.71
C VAL A 100 14.94 -3.97 -9.28
N ASN A 101 13.80 -3.42 -8.87
CA ASN A 101 13.70 -2.06 -8.36
C ASN A 101 13.80 -2.09 -6.85
N LEU A 102 14.66 -1.27 -6.28
CA LEU A 102 14.83 -1.08 -4.84
C LEU A 102 14.21 0.26 -4.48
N GLU A 103 13.46 0.29 -3.37
CA GLU A 103 12.68 1.45 -2.97
C GLU A 103 12.58 1.61 -1.46
N GLY A 104 12.21 2.81 -1.03
CA GLY A 104 11.97 3.14 0.35
C GLY A 104 10.67 3.90 0.55
N CYS A 105 9.76 3.35 1.38
CA CYS A 105 8.52 4.02 1.79
C CYS A 105 8.36 4.07 3.31
N GLY A 106 9.39 3.68 4.04
CA GLY A 106 9.41 3.61 5.49
C GLY A 106 10.83 3.38 6.01
N VAL A 107 11.00 3.22 7.32
CA VAL A 107 12.33 3.12 7.96
C VAL A 107 12.52 1.83 8.75
N SER A 108 11.53 0.93 8.77
CA SER A 108 11.54 -0.28 9.58
C SER A 108 10.92 -1.48 8.89
N GLY A 109 11.10 -2.66 9.48
CA GLY A 109 10.51 -3.90 9.02
C GLY A 109 11.19 -4.52 7.80
N PRO A 110 10.71 -5.69 7.34
CA PRO A 110 11.24 -6.38 6.18
C PRO A 110 10.87 -5.67 4.87
N PRO A 111 11.75 -5.66 3.86
CA PRO A 111 11.43 -5.12 2.55
C PRO A 111 10.34 -5.97 1.86
N LEU A 112 9.24 -5.34 1.54
CA LEU A 112 8.06 -5.97 0.93
C LEU A 112 8.24 -6.07 -0.59
N LEU A 113 8.11 -7.28 -1.15
CA LEU A 113 7.87 -7.46 -2.58
C LEU A 113 6.40 -7.09 -2.86
N PHE A 114 6.15 -5.89 -3.34
CA PHE A 114 4.79 -5.39 -3.56
C PHE A 114 4.36 -5.41 -5.03
N GLN A 115 5.31 -5.48 -5.98
CA GLN A 115 5.01 -5.71 -7.39
C GLN A 115 5.93 -6.77 -7.98
N ALA A 116 5.35 -7.66 -8.79
CA ALA A 116 6.08 -8.66 -9.55
C ALA A 116 5.32 -8.99 -10.83
N THR A 117 6.03 -9.21 -11.94
CA THR A 117 5.38 -9.38 -13.24
C THR A 117 5.78 -10.66 -13.99
N ASP A 118 6.67 -11.48 -13.42
CA ASP A 118 7.10 -12.73 -14.07
C ASP A 118 7.21 -13.90 -13.08
N PRO A 119 6.65 -15.07 -13.43
CA PRO A 119 6.70 -16.26 -12.57
C PRO A 119 8.10 -16.74 -12.22
N ALA A 120 9.06 -16.62 -13.15
CA ALA A 120 10.43 -17.08 -12.91
C ALA A 120 11.18 -16.17 -11.93
N LEU A 121 10.85 -14.87 -11.93
CA LEU A 121 11.40 -13.91 -10.97
C LEU A 121 10.78 -14.12 -9.58
N ILE A 122 9.47 -14.38 -9.49
CA ILE A 122 8.80 -14.72 -8.22
C ILE A 122 9.40 -16.00 -7.63
N ASP A 123 9.66 -17.01 -8.48
CA ASP A 123 10.29 -18.26 -8.06
C ASP A 123 11.76 -18.03 -7.60
N ALA A 124 12.50 -17.14 -8.26
CA ALA A 124 13.85 -16.74 -7.80
C ALA A 124 13.78 -16.02 -6.45
N TYR A 125 12.85 -15.07 -6.28
CA TYR A 125 12.67 -14.35 -5.03
C TYR A 125 12.20 -15.27 -3.88
N SER A 126 11.42 -16.29 -4.16
CA SER A 126 10.98 -17.23 -3.12
C SER A 126 12.14 -18.00 -2.45
N ARG A 127 13.32 -18.00 -3.06
CA ARG A 127 14.53 -18.70 -2.59
C ARG A 127 15.58 -17.80 -1.96
N VAL A 128 15.32 -16.48 -1.85
CA VAL A 128 16.22 -15.58 -1.13
C VAL A 128 16.23 -15.90 0.38
N PRO A 129 17.22 -15.45 1.15
CA PRO A 129 17.33 -15.81 2.57
C PRO A 129 16.10 -15.41 3.40
N HIS A 130 15.48 -14.29 3.10
CA HIS A 130 14.39 -13.69 3.89
C HIS A 130 13.26 -13.20 2.98
N PRO A 131 12.53 -14.09 2.28
CA PRO A 131 11.50 -13.66 1.35
C PRO A 131 10.30 -13.05 2.10
N PHE A 132 9.95 -11.83 1.75
CA PHE A 132 8.79 -11.13 2.30
C PHE A 132 7.96 -10.50 1.19
N GLY A 133 6.71 -10.92 1.03
CA GLY A 133 5.83 -10.44 -0.01
C GLY A 133 4.48 -11.14 -0.04
N THR A 134 3.54 -10.50 -0.68
CA THR A 134 2.20 -11.07 -0.89
C THR A 134 1.61 -10.57 -2.20
N VAL A 135 0.95 -11.47 -2.92
CA VAL A 135 0.23 -11.08 -4.14
C VAL A 135 -0.94 -10.12 -3.87
N VAL A 136 -1.41 -10.01 -2.60
CA VAL A 136 -2.41 -9.00 -2.22
C VAL A 136 -1.87 -7.59 -2.47
N ALA A 137 -0.61 -7.32 -2.14
CA ALA A 137 0.03 -6.03 -2.40
C ALA A 137 0.07 -5.74 -3.91
N SER A 138 0.45 -6.72 -4.73
CA SER A 138 0.42 -6.60 -6.19
C SER A 138 -0.97 -6.31 -6.75
N ASP A 139 -2.01 -6.99 -6.25
CA ASP A 139 -3.40 -6.75 -6.67
C ASP A 139 -3.86 -5.33 -6.29
N VAL A 140 -3.52 -4.87 -5.08
CA VAL A 140 -3.88 -3.52 -4.59
C VAL A 140 -3.17 -2.45 -5.41
N PHE A 141 -1.86 -2.57 -5.64
CA PHE A 141 -1.10 -1.63 -6.47
C PHE A 141 -1.62 -1.58 -7.91
N SER A 142 -1.82 -2.75 -8.53
CA SER A 142 -2.31 -2.83 -9.90
C SER A 142 -3.77 -2.38 -10.08
N SER A 143 -4.53 -2.23 -8.99
CA SER A 143 -5.92 -1.72 -9.02
C SER A 143 -5.99 -0.21 -9.22
N GLY A 144 -4.91 0.53 -9.00
CA GLY A 144 -4.88 1.99 -9.02
C GLY A 144 -5.53 2.67 -7.79
N ILE A 145 -5.88 1.90 -6.74
CA ILE A 145 -6.41 2.48 -5.48
C ILE A 145 -5.32 3.28 -4.78
N ILE A 146 -4.08 2.81 -4.83
CA ILE A 146 -2.92 3.56 -4.36
C ILE A 146 -2.39 4.35 -5.55
N MET A 147 -2.54 5.67 -5.50
CA MET A 147 -2.04 6.60 -6.51
C MET A 147 -0.58 6.96 -6.19
N SER A 148 0.29 5.99 -6.22
CA SER A 148 1.73 6.14 -6.04
C SER A 148 2.40 5.18 -7.01
N ASP A 149 3.47 5.62 -7.62
CA ASP A 149 4.27 4.84 -8.56
C ASP A 149 5.74 4.88 -8.13
N THR A 150 6.55 4.05 -8.76
CA THR A 150 8.00 4.00 -8.64
C THR A 150 8.61 3.94 -10.03
N ASP A 151 9.91 4.01 -10.16
CA ASP A 151 10.63 3.80 -11.43
C ASP A 151 10.20 2.51 -12.15
N PHE A 152 9.69 1.54 -11.40
CA PHE A 152 9.20 0.28 -11.94
C PHE A 152 8.13 0.47 -13.02
N ARG A 153 7.30 1.51 -12.89
CA ARG A 153 6.32 1.87 -13.92
C ARG A 153 6.99 2.20 -15.25
N GLN A 154 8.06 3.01 -15.23
CA GLN A 154 8.78 3.39 -16.45
C GLN A 154 9.41 2.16 -17.13
N PHE A 155 9.95 1.23 -16.33
CA PHE A 155 10.48 -0.03 -16.85
C PHE A 155 9.40 -0.92 -17.46
N GLN A 156 8.18 -0.92 -16.91
CA GLN A 156 7.06 -1.67 -17.46
C GLN A 156 6.53 -1.03 -18.75
N GLU A 157 6.25 0.25 -18.72
CA GLU A 157 5.55 0.97 -19.77
C GLU A 157 6.45 1.16 -20.99
N TYR A 158 7.60 1.81 -20.81
CA TYR A 158 8.55 2.07 -21.90
C TYR A 158 9.52 0.91 -22.17
N GLY A 159 9.59 -0.04 -21.27
CA GLY A 159 10.26 -1.32 -21.46
C GLY A 159 9.44 -2.36 -22.24
N HIS A 160 8.24 -2.00 -22.72
CA HIS A 160 7.32 -2.91 -23.43
C HIS A 160 7.01 -4.17 -22.62
N GLY A 161 6.66 -4.02 -21.35
CA GLY A 161 6.40 -5.12 -20.43
C GLY A 161 7.69 -5.84 -19.99
N LEU A 162 8.74 -5.08 -19.69
CA LEU A 162 9.98 -5.63 -19.11
C LEU A 162 9.67 -6.31 -17.78
N PRO A 163 9.91 -7.62 -17.64
CA PRO A 163 9.66 -8.33 -16.40
C PRO A 163 10.49 -7.82 -15.23
N GLY A 164 9.88 -7.81 -14.03
CA GLY A 164 10.61 -7.31 -12.87
C GLY A 164 9.98 -7.62 -11.53
N LEU A 165 10.74 -7.23 -10.51
CA LEU A 165 10.37 -7.23 -9.09
C LEU A 165 10.53 -5.80 -8.55
N ASP A 166 9.56 -5.34 -7.77
CA ASP A 166 9.57 -4.05 -7.10
C ASP A 166 9.47 -4.27 -5.59
N MET A 167 10.47 -3.82 -4.86
CA MET A 167 10.64 -4.10 -3.43
C MET A 167 10.86 -2.81 -2.67
N ALA A 168 10.15 -2.62 -1.56
CA ALA A 168 10.29 -1.43 -0.73
C ALA A 168 10.29 -1.75 0.76
N VAL A 169 11.07 -1.00 1.54
CA VAL A 169 10.91 -0.92 2.99
C VAL A 169 9.66 -0.09 3.29
N VAL A 170 8.66 -0.66 3.98
CA VAL A 170 7.35 0.00 4.15
C VAL A 170 6.97 0.28 5.61
N GLY A 171 7.64 -0.34 6.59
CA GLY A 171 7.31 -0.17 7.99
C GLY A 171 7.66 1.23 8.51
N SER A 172 6.86 1.74 9.47
CA SER A 172 6.99 3.10 10.02
C SER A 172 7.02 4.20 8.94
N SER A 173 6.12 4.10 7.96
CA SER A 173 6.01 5.03 6.82
C SER A 173 5.66 6.49 7.21
N TYR A 174 5.52 6.77 8.49
CA TYR A 174 5.32 8.14 8.99
C TYR A 174 6.47 9.08 8.63
N LEU A 175 7.70 8.56 8.56
CA LEU A 175 8.92 9.35 8.34
C LEU A 175 9.27 9.55 6.86
N TYR A 176 8.64 8.75 5.97
CA TYR A 176 8.81 8.83 4.52
C TYR A 176 8.51 10.23 3.98
N HIS A 177 9.36 10.77 3.10
CA HIS A 177 9.24 12.12 2.56
C HIS A 177 9.22 13.23 3.62
N THR A 178 9.98 13.08 4.69
CA THR A 178 10.13 14.09 5.75
C THR A 178 11.61 14.35 6.06
N ARG A 179 11.90 15.43 6.79
CA ARG A 179 13.26 15.72 7.31
C ARG A 179 13.80 14.64 8.26
N ARG A 180 12.97 13.65 8.61
CA ARG A 180 13.31 12.57 9.54
C ARG A 180 13.65 11.25 8.86
N ASP A 181 13.64 11.22 7.54
CA ASP A 181 14.24 10.10 6.80
C ASP A 181 15.77 10.23 6.84
N VAL A 182 16.33 9.90 8.01
CA VAL A 182 17.76 9.98 8.30
C VAL A 182 18.25 8.65 8.88
N PRO A 183 19.55 8.33 8.74
CA PRO A 183 20.09 7.03 9.18
C PRO A 183 19.83 6.67 10.64
N SER A 184 19.68 7.67 11.53
CA SER A 184 19.41 7.45 12.96
C SER A 184 18.02 6.86 13.26
N TYR A 185 17.07 6.98 12.35
CA TYR A 185 15.73 6.40 12.48
C TYR A 185 15.60 5.06 11.76
N VAL A 186 16.56 4.69 10.93
CA VAL A 186 16.53 3.39 10.23
C VAL A 186 16.69 2.26 11.23
N GLU A 187 15.75 1.34 11.26
CA GLU A 187 15.80 0.18 12.15
C GLU A 187 16.99 -0.71 11.81
N ARG A 188 17.65 -1.21 12.85
CA ARG A 188 18.80 -2.10 12.68
C ARG A 188 18.37 -3.42 12.04
N GLY A 189 19.09 -3.83 11.00
CA GLY A 189 18.84 -5.07 10.25
C GLY A 189 18.07 -4.86 8.94
N VAL A 190 17.39 -3.74 8.74
CA VAL A 190 16.66 -3.45 7.50
C VAL A 190 17.56 -3.52 6.27
N LEU A 191 18.69 -2.77 6.27
CA LEU A 191 19.63 -2.79 5.16
C LEU A 191 20.26 -4.16 4.94
N GLN A 192 20.55 -4.90 6.04
CA GLN A 192 21.13 -6.24 5.97
C GLN A 192 20.14 -7.20 5.29
N HIS A 193 18.88 -7.23 5.75
CA HIS A 193 17.82 -8.05 5.19
C HIS A 193 17.63 -7.75 3.69
N PHE A 194 17.49 -6.48 3.35
CA PHE A 194 17.28 -6.04 1.97
C PHE A 194 18.48 -6.36 1.09
N GLY A 195 19.71 -6.10 1.59
CA GLY A 195 20.95 -6.39 0.88
C GLY A 195 21.18 -7.88 0.64
N GLU A 196 20.93 -8.74 1.64
CA GLU A 196 21.06 -10.19 1.49
C GLU A 196 20.08 -10.75 0.44
N ASN A 197 18.84 -10.28 0.45
CA ASN A 197 17.86 -10.68 -0.57
C ASN A 197 18.26 -10.20 -1.97
N THR A 198 18.71 -8.96 -2.10
CA THR A 198 19.14 -8.38 -3.38
C THR A 198 20.38 -9.09 -3.90
N LEU A 199 21.39 -9.34 -3.07
CA LEU A 199 22.59 -10.07 -3.48
C LEU A 199 22.25 -11.50 -3.92
N SER A 200 21.41 -12.20 -3.17
CA SER A 200 20.95 -13.55 -3.52
C SER A 200 20.20 -13.58 -4.87
N LEU A 201 19.37 -12.57 -5.17
CA LEU A 201 18.75 -12.44 -6.50
C LEU A 201 19.79 -12.23 -7.59
N ILE A 202 20.78 -11.36 -7.38
CA ILE A 202 21.87 -11.13 -8.33
C ILE A 202 22.64 -12.44 -8.58
N GLU A 203 23.01 -13.15 -7.51
CA GLU A 203 23.73 -14.43 -7.62
C GLU A 203 22.91 -15.47 -8.40
N SER A 204 21.65 -15.65 -8.08
CA SER A 204 20.78 -16.63 -8.73
C SER A 204 20.46 -16.30 -10.19
N LEU A 205 20.36 -15.01 -10.53
CA LEU A 205 20.01 -14.56 -11.89
C LEU A 205 21.22 -14.30 -12.78
N CYS A 206 22.37 -13.88 -12.22
CA CYS A 206 23.55 -13.54 -12.99
C CYS A 206 24.66 -14.59 -12.96
N LEU A 207 24.83 -15.33 -11.86
CA LEU A 207 25.96 -16.28 -11.71
C LEU A 207 25.53 -17.73 -11.87
N ASP A 208 24.33 -18.13 -11.47
CA ASP A 208 23.89 -19.52 -11.53
C ASP A 208 23.78 -20.03 -12.98
N ALA A 209 24.35 -21.18 -13.23
CA ALA A 209 24.26 -21.88 -14.52
C ALA A 209 22.80 -22.21 -14.90
N ALA A 210 21.92 -22.43 -13.94
CA ALA A 210 20.49 -22.71 -14.14
C ALA A 210 19.62 -21.46 -14.28
N SER A 211 20.20 -20.25 -14.25
CA SER A 211 19.48 -18.99 -14.32
C SER A 211 18.42 -18.95 -15.42
N PRO A 212 17.19 -18.52 -15.12
CA PRO A 212 16.15 -18.37 -16.11
C PRO A 212 16.28 -17.11 -16.98
N LEU A 213 17.21 -16.19 -16.68
CA LEU A 213 17.23 -14.82 -17.19
C LEU A 213 17.18 -14.74 -18.72
N ALA A 214 17.96 -15.56 -19.43
CA ALA A 214 17.96 -15.58 -20.89
C ALA A 214 16.63 -16.04 -21.52
N ARG A 215 15.80 -16.76 -20.75
CA ARG A 215 14.51 -17.27 -21.21
C ARG A 215 13.35 -16.34 -20.85
N ILE A 216 13.58 -15.38 -19.99
CA ILE A 216 12.60 -14.35 -19.61
C ILE A 216 12.32 -13.48 -20.83
N ARG A 217 11.05 -13.24 -21.12
CA ARG A 217 10.60 -12.46 -22.27
C ARG A 217 9.72 -11.30 -21.83
N ARG A 218 9.83 -10.20 -22.55
CA ARG A 218 8.92 -9.08 -22.42
C ARG A 218 7.52 -9.48 -22.88
N TRP A 219 6.49 -9.00 -22.16
CA TRP A 219 5.11 -9.29 -22.50
C TRP A 219 4.28 -8.02 -22.48
N PRO A 220 3.71 -7.63 -23.61
CA PRO A 220 2.87 -6.43 -23.67
C PRO A 220 1.50 -6.60 -22.99
N PHE A 221 1.16 -7.81 -22.53
CA PHE A 221 -0.12 -8.10 -21.90
C PHE A 221 0.05 -8.67 -20.49
N LYS A 222 -0.87 -8.32 -19.57
CA LYS A 222 -0.93 -8.91 -18.24
C LYS A 222 -1.13 -10.43 -18.33
N ARG A 223 -0.29 -11.18 -17.63
CA ARG A 223 -0.42 -12.63 -17.49
C ARG A 223 -0.96 -12.99 -16.11
N PRO A 224 -1.64 -14.15 -15.98
CA PRO A 224 -1.91 -14.70 -14.67
C PRO A 224 -0.60 -14.95 -13.94
N LEU A 225 -0.41 -14.28 -12.81
CA LEU A 225 0.75 -14.46 -11.94
C LEU A 225 0.55 -15.64 -11.00
N PRO A 226 1.61 -16.27 -10.50
CA PRO A 226 1.53 -17.18 -9.37
C PRO A 226 0.90 -16.49 -8.16
N VAL A 227 0.16 -17.25 -7.38
CA VAL A 227 -0.21 -16.80 -6.04
C VAL A 227 0.99 -17.00 -5.14
N TYR A 228 1.42 -15.95 -4.45
CA TYR A 228 2.54 -16.01 -3.52
C TYR A 228 2.25 -15.24 -2.24
N PHE A 229 2.77 -15.74 -1.14
CA PHE A 229 2.75 -15.07 0.16
C PHE A 229 3.83 -15.64 1.07
N SER A 230 4.39 -14.80 1.92
CA SER A 230 5.40 -15.19 2.90
C SER A 230 4.77 -15.70 4.20
N ILE A 231 5.54 -16.46 4.94
CA ILE A 231 5.24 -16.94 6.29
C ILE A 231 6.44 -16.59 7.17
N ALA A 232 6.22 -15.75 8.18
CA ALA A 232 7.21 -15.33 9.16
C ALA A 232 8.50 -14.78 8.52
N SER A 233 8.38 -14.05 7.41
CA SER A 233 9.50 -13.47 6.63
C SER A 233 10.67 -14.45 6.37
N SER A 234 10.39 -15.76 6.35
CA SER A 234 11.40 -16.80 6.22
C SER A 234 11.10 -17.80 5.11
N TYR A 235 9.85 -17.99 4.79
CA TYR A 235 9.41 -18.91 3.74
C TYR A 235 8.38 -18.23 2.87
N MET A 236 8.45 -18.49 1.57
CA MET A 236 7.44 -18.03 0.62
C MET A 236 6.78 -19.23 -0.08
N ILE A 237 5.47 -19.27 -0.02
CA ILE A 237 4.66 -20.21 -0.78
C ILE A 237 4.40 -19.59 -2.15
N VAL A 238 4.68 -20.36 -3.21
CA VAL A 238 4.40 -19.96 -4.60
C VAL A 238 3.56 -21.03 -5.26
N LEU A 239 2.37 -20.67 -5.71
CA LEU A 239 1.44 -21.57 -6.39
C LEU A 239 1.23 -21.09 -7.82
N SER A 240 1.56 -21.93 -8.80
CA SER A 240 1.31 -21.59 -10.20
C SER A 240 -0.19 -21.32 -10.45
N PRO A 241 -0.56 -20.48 -11.41
CA PRO A 241 -1.97 -20.17 -11.71
C PRO A 241 -2.81 -21.42 -11.97
N TYR A 242 -2.23 -22.42 -12.65
CA TYR A 242 -2.92 -23.70 -12.90
C TYR A 242 -3.15 -24.49 -11.62
N LEU A 243 -2.12 -24.61 -10.77
CA LEU A 243 -2.22 -25.32 -9.50
C LEU A 243 -3.25 -24.63 -8.61
N PHE A 244 -3.20 -23.31 -8.51
CA PHE A 244 -4.14 -22.53 -7.69
C PHE A 244 -5.59 -22.68 -8.18
N LYS A 245 -5.83 -22.60 -9.48
CA LYS A 245 -7.14 -22.86 -10.09
C LYS A 245 -7.64 -24.27 -9.78
N ASN A 246 -6.76 -25.28 -9.88
CA ASN A 246 -7.12 -26.67 -9.55
C ASN A 246 -7.43 -26.83 -8.05
N ILE A 247 -6.68 -26.15 -7.17
CA ILE A 247 -6.99 -26.15 -5.72
C ILE A 247 -8.37 -25.58 -5.47
N ILE A 248 -8.72 -24.42 -6.02
CA ILE A 248 -10.05 -23.79 -5.86
C ILE A 248 -11.15 -24.73 -6.37
N THR A 249 -10.98 -25.32 -7.56
CA THR A 249 -11.97 -26.21 -8.16
C THR A 249 -12.14 -27.47 -7.31
N SER A 250 -11.05 -28.13 -6.93
CA SER A 250 -11.09 -29.33 -6.09
C SER A 250 -11.68 -29.05 -4.72
N LEU A 251 -11.31 -27.90 -4.13
CA LEU A 251 -11.86 -27.47 -2.84
C LEU A 251 -13.38 -27.23 -2.94
N SER A 252 -13.85 -26.61 -4.03
CA SER A 252 -15.28 -26.38 -4.26
C SER A 252 -16.04 -27.69 -4.38
N VAL A 253 -15.50 -28.69 -5.10
CA VAL A 253 -16.10 -30.03 -5.20
C VAL A 253 -16.09 -30.73 -3.84
N LEU A 254 -14.96 -30.69 -3.12
CA LEU A 254 -14.82 -31.27 -1.80
C LEU A 254 -15.82 -30.66 -0.79
N VAL A 255 -15.97 -29.36 -0.80
CA VAL A 255 -16.94 -28.63 0.04
C VAL A 255 -18.36 -29.11 -0.25
N ASN A 256 -18.76 -29.19 -1.52
CA ASN A 256 -20.09 -29.70 -1.89
C ASN A 256 -20.28 -31.13 -1.47
N PHE A 257 -19.29 -32.01 -1.65
CA PHE A 257 -19.35 -33.41 -1.22
C PHE A 257 -19.48 -33.52 0.29
N LEU A 258 -18.63 -32.84 1.06
CA LEU A 258 -18.65 -32.90 2.52
C LEU A 258 -19.93 -32.32 3.10
N LEU A 259 -20.43 -31.20 2.59
CA LEU A 259 -21.73 -30.65 3.00
C LEU A 259 -22.88 -31.61 2.69
N SER A 260 -22.75 -32.43 1.63
CA SER A 260 -23.71 -33.45 1.28
C SER A 260 -23.60 -34.71 2.16
N ALA A 261 -22.39 -35.03 2.63
CA ALA A 261 -22.06 -36.21 3.40
C ALA A 261 -22.09 -35.99 4.92
N ILE A 262 -22.34 -34.77 5.37
CA ILE A 262 -22.36 -34.42 6.80
C ILE A 262 -23.37 -35.30 7.54
N ASN A 263 -22.88 -35.94 8.56
CA ASN A 263 -23.63 -36.79 9.49
C ASN A 263 -24.46 -35.93 10.47
N SER A 264 -25.35 -35.09 9.95
CA SER A 264 -26.27 -34.37 10.83
C SER A 264 -27.47 -35.27 11.15
N THR A 265 -27.87 -35.27 12.41
CA THR A 265 -29.10 -35.91 12.85
C THR A 265 -30.34 -35.16 12.33
N GLU A 266 -30.16 -33.97 11.81
CA GLU A 266 -31.20 -33.17 11.18
C GLU A 266 -31.42 -33.59 9.71
N PRO A 267 -32.67 -33.49 9.22
CA PRO A 267 -32.95 -33.66 7.79
C PRO A 267 -32.09 -32.72 6.95
N ARG A 268 -31.50 -33.22 5.86
CA ARG A 268 -30.61 -32.44 4.97
C ARG A 268 -31.15 -31.07 4.63
N ILE A 269 -32.46 -30.97 4.31
CA ILE A 269 -33.10 -29.68 3.95
C ILE A 269 -33.05 -28.71 5.12
N ALA A 270 -33.27 -29.17 6.37
CA ALA A 270 -33.21 -28.30 7.55
C ALA A 270 -31.76 -27.78 7.78
N PHE A 271 -30.78 -28.69 7.68
CA PHE A 271 -29.37 -28.31 7.76
C PHE A 271 -28.93 -27.30 6.71
N MET A 272 -29.30 -27.57 5.44
CA MET A 272 -28.98 -26.64 4.33
C MET A 272 -29.62 -25.24 4.52
N ARG A 273 -30.86 -25.21 5.06
CA ARG A 273 -31.50 -23.92 5.41
C ARG A 273 -30.71 -23.18 6.48
N MET A 274 -30.23 -23.85 7.51
CA MET A 274 -29.42 -23.25 8.57
C MET A 274 -28.05 -22.80 8.05
N ALA A 275 -27.39 -23.59 7.21
CA ALA A 275 -26.13 -23.21 6.59
C ALA A 275 -26.30 -21.96 5.68
N MET A 276 -27.36 -21.93 4.87
CA MET A 276 -27.69 -20.77 4.04
C MET A 276 -28.02 -19.52 4.88
N MET A 277 -28.77 -19.69 5.98
CA MET A 277 -29.04 -18.61 6.91
C MET A 277 -27.76 -18.10 7.57
N SER A 278 -26.82 -18.98 7.91
CA SER A 278 -25.51 -18.59 8.43
C SER A 278 -24.67 -17.88 7.37
N THR A 279 -24.72 -18.32 6.11
CA THR A 279 -24.07 -17.63 4.97
C THR A 279 -24.61 -16.20 4.78
N LEU A 280 -25.93 -16.03 4.78
CA LEU A 280 -26.58 -14.71 4.74
C LEU A 280 -26.25 -13.88 5.98
N GLY A 281 -26.07 -14.54 7.13
CA GLY A 281 -25.62 -13.91 8.36
C GLY A 281 -24.21 -13.32 8.24
N ILE A 282 -23.31 -13.94 7.45
CA ILE A 282 -21.99 -13.36 7.18
C ILE A 282 -22.12 -12.10 6.32
N VAL A 283 -22.97 -12.11 5.29
CA VAL A 283 -23.25 -10.89 4.51
C VAL A 283 -23.79 -9.79 5.44
N GLY A 284 -24.72 -10.15 6.34
CA GLY A 284 -25.23 -9.24 7.36
C GLY A 284 -24.13 -8.70 8.29
N ASN A 285 -23.14 -9.54 8.65
CA ASN A 285 -21.97 -9.10 9.43
C ASN A 285 -21.19 -8.00 8.69
N TYR A 286 -20.90 -8.15 7.39
CA TYR A 286 -20.21 -7.13 6.62
C TYR A 286 -20.99 -5.81 6.58
N VAL A 287 -22.29 -5.88 6.29
CA VAL A 287 -23.14 -4.67 6.26
C VAL A 287 -23.17 -3.97 7.62
N ALA A 288 -23.41 -4.72 8.69
CA ALA A 288 -23.48 -4.16 10.05
C ALA A 288 -22.13 -3.65 10.53
N ALA A 289 -21.04 -4.33 10.21
CA ALA A 289 -19.67 -3.92 10.51
C ALA A 289 -19.32 -2.58 9.85
N LEU A 290 -19.60 -2.46 8.54
CA LEU A 290 -19.38 -1.23 7.78
C LEU A 290 -20.20 -0.07 8.35
N LEU A 291 -21.47 -0.29 8.67
CA LEU A 291 -22.31 0.75 9.27
C LEU A 291 -21.79 1.18 10.65
N ALA A 292 -21.39 0.23 11.50
CA ALA A 292 -20.89 0.52 12.84
C ALA A 292 -19.55 1.27 12.82
N ALA A 293 -18.60 0.82 12.00
CA ALA A 293 -17.31 1.50 11.85
C ALA A 293 -17.50 2.93 11.32
N ASN A 294 -18.33 3.09 10.29
CA ASN A 294 -18.57 4.39 9.69
C ASN A 294 -19.37 5.33 10.59
N ALA A 295 -20.23 4.82 11.50
CA ALA A 295 -20.87 5.64 12.51
C ALA A 295 -19.85 6.22 13.50
N VAL A 296 -18.88 5.43 13.97
CA VAL A 296 -17.78 5.93 14.82
C VAL A 296 -16.88 6.88 14.04
N ALA A 297 -16.52 6.55 12.80
CA ALA A 297 -15.75 7.42 11.92
C ALA A 297 -16.42 8.80 11.73
N PHE A 298 -17.73 8.83 11.54
CA PHE A 298 -18.49 10.07 11.44
C PHE A 298 -18.39 10.92 12.70
N VAL A 299 -18.52 10.30 13.88
CA VAL A 299 -18.40 11.00 15.17
C VAL A 299 -17.00 11.60 15.31
N LEU A 300 -15.94 10.79 15.06
CA LEU A 300 -14.56 11.27 15.15
C LEU A 300 -14.26 12.36 14.13
N ARG A 301 -14.70 12.21 12.89
CA ARG A 301 -14.54 13.24 11.87
C ARG A 301 -15.14 14.59 12.27
N CYS A 302 -16.27 14.59 13.00
CA CYS A 302 -16.90 15.82 13.45
C CYS A 302 -16.23 16.46 14.67
N ILE A 303 -15.59 15.68 15.55
CA ILE A 303 -15.10 16.16 16.85
C ILE A 303 -13.57 16.22 16.88
N ALA A 304 -12.88 15.17 16.43
CA ALA A 304 -11.43 15.02 16.49
C ALA A 304 -10.95 14.12 15.34
N PRO A 305 -11.01 14.62 14.09
CA PRO A 305 -10.58 13.82 12.93
C PRO A 305 -9.13 13.39 13.07
N LEU A 306 -8.82 12.19 12.55
CA LEU A 306 -7.49 11.58 12.56
C LEU A 306 -6.88 11.35 13.97
N SER A 307 -7.68 11.40 15.03
CA SER A 307 -7.19 11.33 16.43
C SER A 307 -6.48 10.01 16.78
N TRP A 308 -6.69 8.95 16.03
CA TRP A 308 -6.06 7.61 16.17
C TRP A 308 -4.71 7.49 15.45
N PHE A 309 -4.25 8.51 14.75
CA PHE A 309 -3.08 8.46 13.85
C PHE A 309 -1.75 8.24 14.58
N GLY A 310 -1.61 8.64 15.83
CA GLY A 310 -0.36 8.60 16.59
C GLY A 310 0.19 7.19 16.90
N HIS A 311 -0.45 6.12 16.45
CA HIS A 311 0.05 4.75 16.52
C HIS A 311 -0.83 3.83 15.68
N GLU A 312 -0.24 2.87 14.97
CA GLU A 312 -0.93 1.96 14.04
C GLU A 312 -2.06 1.17 14.73
N LEU A 313 -1.82 0.69 15.94
CA LEU A 313 -2.81 -0.08 16.70
C LEU A 313 -3.99 0.74 17.22
N TYR A 314 -3.91 2.07 17.23
CA TYR A 314 -5.03 2.91 17.69
C TYR A 314 -6.24 2.81 16.76
N ALA A 315 -6.01 2.63 15.46
CA ALA A 315 -7.08 2.35 14.50
C ALA A 315 -7.87 1.09 14.90
N LEU A 316 -7.18 0.03 15.32
CA LEU A 316 -7.85 -1.18 15.81
C LEU A 316 -8.60 -0.92 17.12
N ALA A 317 -8.01 -0.19 18.06
CA ALA A 317 -8.65 0.13 19.35
C ALA A 317 -9.97 0.90 19.17
N VAL A 318 -10.04 1.76 18.15
CA VAL A 318 -11.22 2.56 17.83
C VAL A 318 -12.29 1.76 17.09
N PHE A 319 -11.90 1.04 16.01
CA PHE A 319 -12.87 0.48 15.06
C PHE A 319 -13.22 -0.99 15.31
N VAL A 320 -12.37 -1.79 15.96
CA VAL A 320 -12.68 -3.22 16.23
C VAL A 320 -13.85 -3.39 17.20
N PRO A 321 -13.94 -2.68 18.34
CA PRO A 321 -15.04 -2.88 19.28
C PRO A 321 -16.44 -2.64 18.69
N PRO A 322 -16.72 -1.55 17.98
CA PRO A 322 -18.04 -1.31 17.39
C PRO A 322 -18.38 -2.36 16.32
N VAL A 323 -17.41 -2.77 15.53
CA VAL A 323 -17.56 -3.82 14.52
C VAL A 323 -17.93 -5.15 15.16
N LEU A 324 -17.22 -5.56 16.22
CA LEU A 324 -17.54 -6.79 16.96
C LEU A 324 -18.93 -6.71 17.62
N ALA A 325 -19.30 -5.57 18.17
CA ALA A 325 -20.65 -5.37 18.72
C ALA A 325 -21.73 -5.57 17.64
N ALA A 326 -21.52 -5.03 16.45
CA ALA A 326 -22.44 -5.17 15.32
C ALA A 326 -22.54 -6.63 14.82
N ILE A 327 -21.41 -7.32 14.65
CA ILE A 327 -21.36 -8.72 14.26
C ILE A 327 -22.11 -9.59 15.28
N VAL A 328 -21.83 -9.42 16.57
CA VAL A 328 -22.50 -10.17 17.65
C VAL A 328 -24.00 -9.86 17.67
N GLY A 329 -24.39 -8.61 17.37
CA GLY A 329 -25.80 -8.22 17.22
C GLY A 329 -26.51 -8.98 16.10
N VAL A 330 -25.89 -9.08 14.93
CA VAL A 330 -26.38 -9.88 13.78
C VAL A 330 -26.49 -11.35 14.18
N GLN A 331 -25.47 -11.91 14.81
CA GLN A 331 -25.46 -13.31 15.20
C GLN A 331 -26.50 -13.62 16.29
N ARG A 332 -26.79 -12.65 17.17
CA ARG A 332 -27.88 -12.77 18.13
C ARG A 332 -29.24 -12.81 17.45
N TRP A 333 -29.44 -12.00 16.41
CA TRP A 333 -30.66 -12.04 15.61
C TRP A 333 -30.78 -13.39 14.89
N ILE A 334 -29.73 -13.86 14.21
CA ILE A 334 -29.68 -15.18 13.57
C ILE A 334 -30.01 -16.30 14.58
N HIS A 335 -29.45 -16.23 15.79
CA HIS A 335 -29.71 -17.23 16.85
C HIS A 335 -31.18 -17.30 17.26
N SER A 336 -31.94 -16.22 17.07
CA SER A 336 -33.36 -16.17 17.42
C SER A 336 -34.29 -16.76 16.36
N LEU A 337 -33.84 -16.92 15.12
CA LEU A 337 -34.68 -17.33 13.98
C LEU A 337 -35.11 -18.80 14.03
N PRO A 338 -34.24 -19.81 14.30
CA PRO A 338 -34.67 -21.20 14.36
C PRO A 338 -35.40 -21.53 15.65
N GLU A 339 -36.20 -22.61 15.58
CA GLU A 339 -36.81 -23.19 16.74
C GLU A 339 -35.78 -23.56 17.82
N ARG A 340 -36.18 -23.55 19.09
CA ARG A 340 -35.25 -23.82 20.21
C ARG A 340 -34.51 -25.15 20.09
N THR A 341 -35.16 -26.16 19.56
CA THR A 341 -34.62 -27.53 19.34
C THR A 341 -33.50 -27.56 18.33
N ARG A 342 -33.47 -26.59 17.35
CA ARG A 342 -32.48 -26.52 16.30
C ARG A 342 -31.33 -25.56 16.59
N ARG A 343 -31.41 -24.74 17.61
CA ARG A 343 -30.35 -23.78 17.98
C ARG A 343 -28.99 -24.42 18.26
N PRO A 344 -28.88 -25.62 18.85
CA PRO A 344 -27.57 -26.26 19.03
C PRO A 344 -26.81 -26.54 17.73
N TYR A 345 -27.50 -26.68 16.62
CA TYR A 345 -26.87 -26.89 15.30
C TYR A 345 -26.32 -25.62 14.66
N LEU A 346 -26.63 -24.42 15.20
CA LEU A 346 -26.13 -23.15 14.67
C LEU A 346 -24.62 -23.02 14.78
N GLU A 347 -23.99 -23.57 15.81
CA GLU A 347 -22.53 -23.58 15.96
C GLU A 347 -21.90 -24.25 14.75
N TYR A 348 -22.34 -25.46 14.39
CA TYR A 348 -21.85 -26.21 13.24
C TYR A 348 -22.23 -25.54 11.92
N SER A 349 -23.45 -25.07 11.75
CA SER A 349 -23.91 -24.43 10.52
C SER A 349 -23.22 -23.09 10.27
N SER A 350 -22.68 -22.44 11.30
CA SER A 350 -21.86 -21.23 11.15
C SER A 350 -20.52 -21.51 10.45
N PHE A 351 -19.85 -22.61 10.79
CA PHE A 351 -18.68 -23.07 10.04
C PHE A 351 -19.05 -23.40 8.60
N ALA A 352 -20.14 -24.14 8.38
CA ALA A 352 -20.61 -24.48 7.04
C ALA A 352 -20.94 -23.21 6.24
N GLY A 353 -21.58 -22.22 6.85
CA GLY A 353 -21.88 -20.92 6.23
C GLY A 353 -20.62 -20.16 5.85
N ALA A 354 -19.60 -20.14 6.73
CA ALA A 354 -18.31 -19.52 6.46
C ALA A 354 -17.59 -20.20 5.28
N ILE A 355 -17.58 -21.51 5.24
CA ILE A 355 -17.01 -22.31 4.15
C ILE A 355 -17.72 -21.98 2.82
N ILE A 356 -19.06 -21.97 2.79
CA ILE A 356 -19.85 -21.66 1.60
C ILE A 356 -19.52 -20.24 1.10
N PHE A 357 -19.58 -19.25 2.00
CA PHE A 357 -19.35 -17.85 1.64
C PHE A 357 -17.95 -17.64 1.08
N HIS A 358 -16.91 -18.09 1.76
CA HIS A 358 -15.53 -17.85 1.31
C HIS A 358 -15.17 -18.71 0.10
N THR A 359 -15.77 -19.88 -0.09
CA THR A 359 -15.62 -20.64 -1.35
C THR A 359 -16.22 -19.86 -2.53
N PHE A 360 -17.41 -19.27 -2.33
CA PHE A 360 -17.99 -18.40 -3.35
C PHE A 360 -17.12 -17.19 -3.65
N MET A 361 -16.59 -16.52 -2.61
CA MET A 361 -15.67 -15.39 -2.78
C MET A 361 -14.38 -15.80 -3.50
N ALA A 362 -13.78 -16.95 -3.15
CA ALA A 362 -12.62 -17.48 -3.84
C ALA A 362 -12.87 -17.72 -5.34
N LEU A 363 -14.02 -18.29 -5.69
CA LEU A 363 -14.42 -18.50 -7.08
C LEU A 363 -14.62 -17.17 -7.82
N LEU A 364 -15.29 -16.22 -7.18
CA LEU A 364 -15.54 -14.90 -7.75
C LEU A 364 -14.23 -14.13 -7.98
N MET A 365 -13.36 -14.08 -7.00
CA MET A 365 -12.06 -13.40 -7.12
C MET A 365 -11.16 -14.08 -8.16
N ASN A 366 -11.16 -15.43 -8.20
CA ASN A 366 -10.41 -16.16 -9.22
C ASN A 366 -10.97 -15.95 -10.63
N PHE A 367 -12.28 -15.74 -10.78
CA PHE A 367 -12.89 -15.37 -12.06
C PHE A 367 -12.34 -14.04 -12.59
N TYR A 368 -12.08 -13.08 -11.69
CA TYR A 368 -11.42 -11.81 -12.02
C TYR A 368 -9.89 -11.88 -12.03
N LEU A 369 -9.31 -13.08 -11.95
CA LEU A 369 -7.85 -13.32 -11.93
C LEU A 369 -7.11 -12.62 -10.79
N LEU A 370 -7.77 -12.36 -9.67
CA LEU A 370 -7.16 -11.78 -8.48
C LEU A 370 -6.41 -12.84 -7.68
N GLY A 371 -5.11 -12.63 -7.48
CA GLY A 371 -4.28 -13.49 -6.63
C GLY A 371 -4.70 -13.47 -5.17
N SER A 372 -5.29 -12.37 -4.71
CA SER A 372 -5.89 -12.20 -3.38
C SER A 372 -6.97 -13.24 -3.04
N ALA A 373 -7.49 -13.97 -4.03
CA ALA A 373 -8.40 -15.10 -3.83
C ALA A 373 -7.85 -16.16 -2.83
N HIS A 374 -6.51 -16.23 -2.68
CA HIS A 374 -5.89 -17.16 -1.73
C HIS A 374 -6.29 -16.87 -0.28
N VAL A 375 -6.58 -15.63 0.09
CA VAL A 375 -7.04 -15.29 1.45
C VAL A 375 -8.36 -16.00 1.75
N ALA A 376 -9.31 -15.97 0.81
CA ALA A 376 -10.56 -16.69 0.95
C ALA A 376 -10.35 -18.22 1.01
N VAL A 377 -9.42 -18.75 0.19
CA VAL A 377 -9.04 -20.19 0.25
C VAL A 377 -8.46 -20.57 1.61
N LEU A 378 -7.57 -19.75 2.18
CA LEU A 378 -6.99 -19.98 3.51
C LEU A 378 -8.08 -20.00 4.61
N ILE A 379 -9.09 -19.13 4.54
CA ILE A 379 -10.21 -19.13 5.50
C ILE A 379 -11.07 -20.38 5.33
N VAL A 380 -11.31 -20.83 4.08
CA VAL A 380 -12.01 -22.10 3.83
C VAL A 380 -11.23 -23.26 4.45
N LEU A 381 -9.92 -23.34 4.22
CA LEU A 381 -9.08 -24.38 4.80
C LEU A 381 -9.04 -24.31 6.33
N ALA A 382 -8.92 -23.11 6.90
CA ALA A 382 -8.95 -22.87 8.34
C ALA A 382 -10.28 -23.33 8.98
N SER A 383 -11.38 -23.30 8.24
CA SER A 383 -12.69 -23.73 8.72
C SER A 383 -12.96 -25.22 8.42
N LEU A 384 -12.59 -25.68 7.25
CA LEU A 384 -12.90 -27.02 6.75
C LEU A 384 -12.06 -28.11 7.43
N VAL A 385 -10.74 -27.90 7.57
CA VAL A 385 -9.83 -28.87 8.18
C VAL A 385 -10.23 -29.20 9.62
N PRO A 386 -10.51 -28.21 10.50
CA PRO A 386 -11.00 -28.50 11.85
C PRO A 386 -12.31 -29.26 11.89
N LEU A 387 -13.23 -28.98 10.96
CA LEU A 387 -14.49 -29.75 10.88
C LEU A 387 -14.24 -31.22 10.50
N ILE A 388 -13.37 -31.47 9.51
CA ILE A 388 -13.01 -32.85 9.14
C ILE A 388 -12.35 -33.55 10.32
N VAL A 389 -11.41 -32.91 11.01
CA VAL A 389 -10.77 -33.50 12.19
C VAL A 389 -11.78 -33.74 13.28
N ASN A 390 -12.71 -32.83 13.54
CA ASN A 390 -13.78 -33.02 14.52
C ASN A 390 -14.65 -34.22 14.18
N ASP A 391 -15.15 -34.30 12.97
CA ASP A 391 -16.18 -35.30 12.59
C ASP A 391 -15.62 -36.70 12.41
N TYR A 392 -14.46 -36.84 11.83
CA TYR A 392 -13.89 -38.14 11.46
C TYR A 392 -12.87 -38.64 12.48
N LEU A 393 -12.07 -37.79 13.10
CA LEU A 393 -11.05 -38.19 14.05
C LEU A 393 -11.57 -38.14 15.49
N VAL A 394 -12.00 -36.99 15.97
CA VAL A 394 -12.38 -36.82 17.40
C VAL A 394 -13.68 -37.56 17.74
N LEU A 395 -14.74 -37.29 16.97
CA LEU A 395 -16.03 -37.94 17.19
C LEU A 395 -16.02 -39.42 16.75
N GLY A 396 -15.29 -39.75 15.69
CA GLY A 396 -15.12 -41.14 15.25
C GLY A 396 -14.47 -42.02 16.32
N LEU A 397 -13.34 -41.54 16.89
CA LEU A 397 -12.64 -42.21 17.96
C LEU A 397 -13.50 -42.31 19.25
N SER A 398 -14.24 -41.25 19.59
CA SER A 398 -15.14 -41.21 20.73
C SER A 398 -16.31 -42.20 20.59
N ARG A 399 -16.86 -42.36 19.39
CA ARG A 399 -17.91 -43.35 19.10
C ARG A 399 -17.40 -44.79 19.26
N ILE A 400 -16.19 -45.07 18.78
CA ILE A 400 -15.56 -46.39 18.90
C ILE A 400 -15.25 -46.72 20.35
N SER A 401 -14.80 -45.72 21.14
CA SER A 401 -14.35 -45.90 22.52
C SER A 401 -15.51 -45.98 23.52
N ASN A 402 -16.58 -45.21 23.35
CA ASN A 402 -17.58 -44.98 24.41
C ASN A 402 -19.04 -45.27 24.01
N GLY A 403 -19.34 -45.66 22.77
CA GLY A 403 -20.71 -45.94 22.30
C GLY A 403 -21.66 -44.74 22.37
N LEU A 404 -21.13 -43.50 22.47
CA LEU A 404 -21.91 -42.29 22.69
C LEU A 404 -22.64 -41.86 21.41
N ALA A 405 -23.87 -41.37 21.57
CA ALA A 405 -24.61 -40.67 20.53
C ALA A 405 -23.87 -39.43 20.07
N PRO A 406 -23.99 -39.02 18.80
CA PRO A 406 -23.31 -37.80 18.32
C PRO A 406 -23.80 -36.58 19.11
N ASP A 407 -22.91 -35.97 19.87
CA ASP A 407 -23.16 -34.64 20.42
C ASP A 407 -23.27 -33.65 19.27
N THR A 408 -24.24 -32.77 19.34
CA THR A 408 -24.47 -31.70 18.35
C THR A 408 -23.44 -30.57 18.44
N ARG A 409 -22.63 -30.59 19.51
CA ARG A 409 -21.59 -29.57 19.75
C ARG A 409 -20.23 -30.01 19.18
N LEU A 410 -19.51 -29.06 18.62
CA LEU A 410 -18.15 -29.27 18.21
C LEU A 410 -17.22 -29.49 19.41
N HIS A 411 -16.24 -30.37 19.29
CA HIS A 411 -15.21 -30.50 20.31
C HIS A 411 -14.40 -29.19 20.42
N PHE A 412 -13.98 -28.82 21.63
CA PHE A 412 -13.30 -27.52 21.85
C PHE A 412 -12.01 -27.37 21.04
N SER A 413 -11.28 -28.44 20.75
CA SER A 413 -10.07 -28.45 19.94
C SER A 413 -10.26 -27.92 18.50
N THR A 414 -11.49 -27.89 18.01
CA THR A 414 -11.84 -27.34 16.70
C THR A 414 -11.44 -25.84 16.62
N TYR A 415 -11.57 -25.08 17.69
CA TYR A 415 -11.29 -23.66 17.72
C TYR A 415 -9.80 -23.30 17.67
N PRO A 416 -8.91 -23.88 18.52
CA PRO A 416 -7.48 -23.68 18.39
C PRO A 416 -6.95 -24.08 17.00
N LEU A 417 -7.45 -25.18 16.45
CA LEU A 417 -7.06 -25.63 15.12
C LEU A 417 -7.53 -24.67 14.02
N HIS A 418 -8.74 -24.08 14.19
CA HIS A 418 -9.26 -23.07 13.29
C HIS A 418 -8.42 -21.77 13.33
N LEU A 419 -7.90 -21.39 14.50
CA LEU A 419 -7.06 -20.21 14.68
C LEU A 419 -5.64 -20.37 14.14
N LEU A 420 -5.17 -21.61 13.93
CA LEU A 420 -3.77 -21.88 13.58
C LEU A 420 -3.33 -21.11 12.33
N LEU A 421 -4.04 -21.24 11.20
CA LEU A 421 -3.70 -20.54 9.96
C LEU A 421 -3.85 -19.01 10.07
N PRO A 422 -4.97 -18.46 10.58
CA PRO A 422 -5.09 -17.01 10.78
C PRO A 422 -4.00 -16.43 11.68
N CYS A 423 -3.57 -17.13 12.74
CA CYS A 423 -2.52 -16.63 13.61
C CYS A 423 -1.13 -16.71 12.99
N THR A 424 -0.84 -17.76 12.22
CA THR A 424 0.51 -17.95 11.64
C THR A 424 0.76 -17.08 10.39
N ILE A 425 -0.27 -16.81 9.61
CA ILE A 425 -0.14 -16.03 8.34
C ILE A 425 -0.79 -14.66 8.49
N GLY A 426 -1.94 -14.58 9.17
CA GLY A 426 -2.75 -13.37 9.20
C GLY A 426 -2.16 -12.25 10.05
N VAL A 427 -1.47 -12.57 11.15
CA VAL A 427 -0.93 -11.53 12.06
C VAL A 427 0.13 -10.68 11.34
N GLU A 428 1.06 -11.32 10.65
CA GLU A 428 2.09 -10.62 9.86
C GLU A 428 1.47 -9.72 8.78
N ALA A 429 0.49 -10.26 8.06
CA ALA A 429 -0.23 -9.50 7.03
C ALA A 429 -0.99 -8.28 7.60
N VAL A 430 -1.60 -8.43 8.79
CA VAL A 430 -2.32 -7.33 9.46
C VAL A 430 -1.36 -6.25 9.94
N VAL A 431 -0.22 -6.62 10.53
CA VAL A 431 0.80 -5.66 10.98
C VAL A 431 1.31 -4.86 9.78
N SER A 432 1.77 -5.54 8.71
CA SER A 432 2.26 -4.86 7.50
C SER A 432 1.20 -3.95 6.85
N PHE A 433 -0.07 -4.37 6.87
CA PHE A 433 -1.17 -3.58 6.38
C PHE A 433 -1.36 -2.29 7.20
N LEU A 434 -1.26 -2.36 8.53
CA LEU A 434 -1.40 -1.17 9.40
C LEU A 434 -0.19 -0.25 9.28
N ASP A 435 1.03 -0.82 9.24
CA ASP A 435 2.29 -0.08 9.12
C ASP A 435 2.35 0.75 7.83
N LEU A 436 1.68 0.30 6.78
CA LEU A 436 1.58 1.05 5.53
C LEU A 436 0.39 2.01 5.51
N LEU A 437 -0.81 1.52 5.84
CA LEU A 437 -2.03 2.29 5.57
C LEU A 437 -2.32 3.36 6.63
N VAL A 438 -1.96 3.14 7.91
CA VAL A 438 -2.18 4.16 8.93
C VAL A 438 -1.33 5.41 8.64
N PRO A 439 -0.01 5.31 8.38
CA PRO A 439 0.79 6.47 7.98
C PRO A 439 0.31 7.14 6.68
N LEU A 440 -0.17 6.35 5.73
CA LEU A 440 -0.71 6.86 4.46
C LEU A 440 -1.88 7.84 4.69
N MET A 441 -2.72 7.59 5.70
CA MET A 441 -3.85 8.48 6.01
C MET A 441 -3.43 9.89 6.40
N GLY A 442 -2.22 10.09 6.89
CA GLY A 442 -1.68 11.42 7.23
C GLY A 442 -1.19 12.25 6.04
N ARG A 443 -1.31 11.74 4.81
CA ARG A 443 -0.85 12.41 3.57
C ARG A 443 -1.85 12.36 2.41
N MET A 444 -3.12 12.03 2.71
CA MET A 444 -4.17 11.90 1.71
C MET A 444 -4.85 13.23 1.34
N GLY A 445 -4.52 14.32 2.04
CA GLY A 445 -5.16 15.62 1.88
C GLY A 445 -6.26 15.92 2.89
N THR A 446 -6.62 17.19 3.01
CA THR A 446 -7.59 17.69 4.00
C THR A 446 -9.02 17.23 3.74
N HIS A 447 -9.38 17.00 2.48
CA HIS A 447 -10.75 16.67 2.06
C HIS A 447 -11.05 15.17 2.09
N VAL A 448 -10.04 14.31 2.12
CA VAL A 448 -10.24 12.86 2.13
C VAL A 448 -10.82 12.43 3.48
N PRO A 449 -11.92 11.67 3.51
CA PRO A 449 -12.55 11.22 4.74
C PRO A 449 -11.80 10.03 5.35
N VAL A 450 -10.56 10.24 5.80
CA VAL A 450 -9.64 9.17 6.23
C VAL A 450 -10.17 8.32 7.39
N ASP A 451 -10.97 8.90 8.29
CA ASP A 451 -11.63 8.13 9.36
C ASP A 451 -12.58 7.08 8.79
N HIS A 452 -13.34 7.43 7.74
CA HIS A 452 -14.24 6.51 7.05
C HIS A 452 -13.46 5.46 6.24
N VAL A 453 -12.38 5.86 5.61
CA VAL A 453 -11.51 4.93 4.85
C VAL A 453 -10.95 3.90 5.81
N MET A 454 -10.29 4.33 6.89
CA MET A 454 -9.69 3.40 7.86
C MET A 454 -10.74 2.57 8.58
N GLY A 455 -11.87 3.16 8.99
CA GLY A 455 -12.99 2.44 9.60
C GLY A 455 -13.53 1.34 8.68
N THR A 456 -13.68 1.62 7.39
CA THR A 456 -14.10 0.65 6.38
C THR A 456 -13.09 -0.49 6.22
N LEU A 457 -11.80 -0.17 6.11
CA LEU A 457 -10.72 -1.15 5.98
C LEU A 457 -10.64 -2.06 7.20
N VAL A 458 -10.69 -1.50 8.40
CA VAL A 458 -10.71 -2.30 9.64
C VAL A 458 -11.98 -3.15 9.75
N ALA A 459 -13.15 -2.64 9.33
CA ALA A 459 -14.38 -3.41 9.33
C ALA A 459 -14.29 -4.64 8.42
N VAL A 460 -13.75 -4.48 7.21
CA VAL A 460 -13.52 -5.60 6.27
C VAL A 460 -12.55 -6.61 6.87
N LEU A 461 -11.42 -6.15 7.41
CA LEU A 461 -10.41 -6.99 8.05
C LEU A 461 -11.00 -7.83 9.20
N VAL A 462 -11.77 -7.19 10.09
CA VAL A 462 -12.44 -7.88 11.21
C VAL A 462 -13.45 -8.89 10.70
N CYS A 463 -14.21 -8.59 9.65
CA CYS A 463 -15.17 -9.55 9.06
C CYS A 463 -14.47 -10.79 8.51
N VAL A 464 -13.30 -10.64 7.89
CA VAL A 464 -12.48 -11.78 7.41
C VAL A 464 -12.09 -12.69 8.59
N VAL A 465 -11.67 -12.10 9.71
CA VAL A 465 -11.28 -12.86 10.93
C VAL A 465 -12.49 -13.35 11.74
N ALA A 466 -13.65 -12.70 11.61
CA ALA A 466 -14.85 -12.99 12.41
C ALA A 466 -15.46 -14.40 12.18
N SER A 467 -14.99 -15.13 11.18
CA SER A 467 -15.34 -16.54 10.98
C SER A 467 -15.12 -17.38 12.24
N VAL A 468 -14.18 -16.99 13.11
CA VAL A 468 -13.90 -17.60 14.41
C VAL A 468 -14.94 -17.21 15.47
N VAL A 469 -15.33 -15.93 15.49
CA VAL A 469 -16.22 -15.37 16.52
C VAL A 469 -17.66 -15.88 16.36
N THR A 470 -18.10 -16.03 15.12
CA THR A 470 -19.48 -16.40 14.79
C THR A 470 -19.91 -17.76 15.42
N PRO A 471 -19.16 -18.86 15.28
CA PRO A 471 -19.52 -20.12 15.92
C PRO A 471 -19.54 -20.05 17.45
N LEU A 472 -18.58 -19.32 18.06
CA LEU A 472 -18.53 -19.12 19.51
C LEU A 472 -19.77 -18.40 20.06
N CYS A 473 -20.32 -17.44 19.31
CA CYS A 473 -21.58 -16.80 19.67
C CYS A 473 -22.70 -17.83 19.86
N HIS A 474 -22.82 -18.77 18.92
CA HIS A 474 -23.87 -19.79 18.99
C HIS A 474 -23.58 -20.85 20.06
N ARG A 475 -22.31 -21.19 20.31
CA ARG A 475 -21.90 -22.11 21.37
C ARG A 475 -22.32 -21.64 22.76
N TYR A 476 -22.05 -20.38 23.07
CA TYR A 476 -22.34 -19.82 24.39
C TYR A 476 -23.72 -19.15 24.50
N GLY A 477 -24.40 -18.95 23.39
CA GLY A 477 -25.79 -18.55 23.32
C GLY A 477 -26.08 -17.06 23.64
N PRO A 478 -27.38 -16.67 23.75
CA PRO A 478 -27.81 -15.29 23.72
C PRO A 478 -27.40 -14.47 24.95
N ALA A 479 -27.16 -15.08 26.10
CA ALA A 479 -26.69 -14.37 27.30
C ALA A 479 -25.25 -13.90 27.14
N PHE A 480 -24.38 -14.78 26.60
CA PHE A 480 -22.99 -14.44 26.25
C PHE A 480 -22.97 -13.34 25.20
N MET A 481 -23.71 -13.50 24.09
CA MET A 481 -23.76 -12.51 23.01
C MET A 481 -24.20 -11.12 23.54
N ARG A 482 -25.22 -11.07 24.39
CA ARG A 482 -25.67 -9.81 25.00
C ARG A 482 -24.58 -9.16 25.85
N LYS A 483 -23.88 -9.95 26.69
CA LYS A 483 -22.80 -9.46 27.54
C LYS A 483 -21.63 -8.93 26.66
N THR A 484 -21.20 -9.70 25.67
CA THR A 484 -20.12 -9.30 24.73
C THR A 484 -20.49 -8.02 23.99
N MET A 485 -21.72 -7.92 23.48
CA MET A 485 -22.19 -6.72 22.79
C MET A 485 -22.10 -5.47 23.69
N TRP A 486 -22.56 -5.57 24.95
CA TRP A 486 -22.50 -4.44 25.89
C TRP A 486 -21.06 -4.07 26.28
N VAL A 487 -20.19 -5.07 26.47
CA VAL A 487 -18.76 -4.84 26.71
C VAL A 487 -18.14 -4.09 25.51
N CYS A 488 -18.38 -4.59 24.30
CA CYS A 488 -17.85 -3.95 23.10
C CYS A 488 -18.39 -2.52 22.94
N LEU A 489 -19.67 -2.27 23.18
CA LEU A 489 -20.24 -0.92 23.14
C LEU A 489 -19.63 -0.01 24.21
N GLY A 490 -19.44 -0.52 25.44
CA GLY A 490 -18.76 0.22 26.52
C GLY A 490 -17.33 0.58 26.15
N VAL A 491 -16.57 -0.36 25.55
CA VAL A 491 -15.21 -0.09 25.06
C VAL A 491 -15.27 0.94 23.92
N THR A 492 -16.22 0.81 22.98
CA THR A 492 -16.42 1.80 21.90
C THR A 492 -16.63 3.20 22.47
N CYS A 493 -17.53 3.36 23.44
CA CYS A 493 -17.77 4.66 24.06
C CYS A 493 -16.51 5.19 24.76
N ALA A 494 -15.78 4.33 25.48
CA ALA A 494 -14.59 4.73 26.20
C ALA A 494 -13.45 5.13 25.24
N THR A 495 -13.18 4.34 24.21
CA THR A 495 -12.14 4.66 23.22
C THR A 495 -12.51 5.90 22.42
N THR A 496 -13.74 5.99 21.91
CA THR A 496 -14.20 7.19 21.18
C THR A 496 -14.10 8.44 22.03
N ALA A 497 -14.49 8.37 23.32
CA ALA A 497 -14.37 9.50 24.24
C ALA A 497 -12.90 9.89 24.51
N LEU A 498 -12.01 8.90 24.69
CA LEU A 498 -10.58 9.12 24.89
C LEU A 498 -9.96 9.85 23.70
N PHE A 499 -10.22 9.38 22.48
CA PHE A 499 -9.68 9.99 21.27
C PHE A 499 -10.34 11.33 20.94
N ALA A 500 -11.65 11.47 21.16
CA ALA A 500 -12.35 12.73 20.98
C ALA A 500 -11.87 13.82 21.95
N ALA A 501 -11.50 13.45 23.17
CA ALA A 501 -10.90 14.36 24.14
C ALA A 501 -9.43 14.72 23.84
N GLN A 502 -8.85 14.17 22.76
CA GLN A 502 -7.44 14.34 22.40
C GLN A 502 -6.49 14.00 23.56
N GLY A 503 -6.83 12.99 24.34
CA GLY A 503 -6.05 12.53 25.48
C GLY A 503 -4.69 11.91 25.12
N LEU A 504 -4.48 11.64 23.82
CA LEU A 504 -3.24 11.11 23.26
C LEU A 504 -2.73 12.07 22.17
N PRO A 505 -1.41 12.27 22.03
CA PRO A 505 -0.86 13.08 20.96
C PRO A 505 -1.14 12.43 19.60
N ILE A 506 -1.63 13.20 18.63
CA ILE A 506 -1.83 12.76 17.25
C ILE A 506 -0.49 12.77 16.51
N PHE A 507 0.32 13.79 16.77
CA PHE A 507 1.62 14.01 16.14
C PHE A 507 2.71 14.13 17.22
N ASP A 508 3.85 13.53 16.94
CA ASP A 508 5.05 13.59 17.75
C ASP A 508 6.32 13.46 16.88
N ASP A 509 7.45 13.20 17.49
CA ASP A 509 8.73 13.07 16.79
C ASP A 509 8.79 11.88 15.82
N HIS A 510 8.04 10.81 16.07
CA HIS A 510 7.96 9.65 15.19
C HIS A 510 6.76 9.70 14.23
N HIS A 511 5.77 10.53 14.55
CA HIS A 511 4.53 10.73 13.78
C HIS A 511 4.40 12.21 13.40
N PRO A 512 5.27 12.75 12.53
CA PRO A 512 5.31 14.18 12.22
C PRO A 512 4.09 14.60 11.42
N ARG A 513 3.59 15.81 11.70
CA ARG A 513 2.62 16.48 10.83
C ARG A 513 3.31 17.02 9.59
N ARG A 514 2.71 16.81 8.42
CA ARG A 514 3.24 17.29 7.15
C ARG A 514 2.66 18.65 6.83
N LEU A 515 3.55 19.60 6.62
CA LEU A 515 3.22 20.97 6.25
C LEU A 515 3.94 21.31 4.94
N LEU A 516 3.18 21.82 3.99
CA LEU A 516 3.71 22.45 2.78
C LEU A 516 3.72 23.95 3.00
N LEU A 517 4.83 24.58 2.70
CA LEU A 517 5.03 26.02 2.80
C LEU A 517 5.66 26.52 1.51
N HIS A 518 4.93 27.39 0.80
CA HIS A 518 5.39 28.00 -0.43
C HIS A 518 5.51 29.51 -0.27
N HIS A 519 6.66 30.05 -0.60
CA HIS A 519 6.81 31.48 -0.83
C HIS A 519 6.53 31.74 -2.31
N VAL A 520 5.50 32.51 -2.59
CA VAL A 520 5.05 32.85 -3.95
C VAL A 520 5.32 34.31 -4.21
N GLU A 521 6.06 34.60 -5.28
CA GLU A 521 6.34 35.96 -5.77
C GLU A 521 5.79 36.11 -7.18
N ASN A 522 4.86 37.06 -7.38
CA ASN A 522 4.40 37.45 -8.69
C ASN A 522 5.36 38.52 -9.25
N VAL A 523 6.24 38.09 -10.14
CA VAL A 523 7.26 38.97 -10.72
C VAL A 523 6.64 40.11 -11.52
N THR A 524 5.43 39.91 -12.07
CA THR A 524 4.73 40.93 -12.88
C THR A 524 4.08 42.02 -12.00
N SER A 525 3.41 41.65 -10.91
CA SER A 525 2.74 42.61 -10.03
C SER A 525 3.62 43.06 -8.86
N GLY A 526 4.71 42.37 -8.57
CA GLY A 526 5.54 42.55 -7.37
C GLY A 526 4.87 42.20 -6.08
N GLU A 527 3.74 41.50 -6.12
CA GLU A 527 3.05 40.98 -4.96
C GLU A 527 3.66 39.68 -4.53
N TRP A 528 3.69 39.43 -3.24
CA TRP A 528 4.17 38.19 -2.69
C TRP A 528 3.39 37.78 -1.44
N HIS A 529 3.27 36.48 -1.25
CA HIS A 529 2.60 35.88 -0.12
C HIS A 529 3.25 34.54 0.25
N VAL A 530 2.94 34.06 1.43
CA VAL A 530 3.24 32.69 1.83
C VAL A 530 1.96 31.89 1.75
N ALA A 531 1.98 30.84 0.93
CA ALA A 531 0.91 29.86 0.88
C ALA A 531 1.31 28.65 1.72
N HIS A 532 0.43 28.20 2.61
CA HIS A 532 0.67 26.98 3.36
C HIS A 532 -0.53 26.05 3.33
N SER A 533 -0.25 24.75 3.41
CA SER A 533 -1.24 23.68 3.50
C SER A 533 -0.74 22.56 4.39
N VAL A 534 -1.66 21.83 5.00
CA VAL A 534 -1.39 20.56 5.67
C VAL A 534 -1.84 19.42 4.77
N LEU A 535 -1.16 18.28 4.83
CA LEU A 535 -1.49 17.10 4.01
C LEU A 535 -2.43 16.13 4.72
N ASP A 536 -2.90 16.47 5.89
CA ASP A 536 -3.78 15.65 6.73
C ASP A 536 -5.15 16.29 6.94
N SER A 537 -6.11 15.48 7.38
CA SER A 537 -7.47 15.93 7.72
C SER A 537 -7.68 16.25 9.20
N ALA A 538 -6.59 16.26 10.00
CA ALA A 538 -6.70 16.62 11.42
C ALA A 538 -7.17 18.07 11.60
N SER A 539 -7.80 18.35 12.74
CA SER A 539 -8.26 19.68 13.06
C SER A 539 -7.14 20.70 12.98
N ARG A 540 -7.50 21.91 12.52
CA ARG A 540 -6.57 23.04 12.46
C ARG A 540 -5.95 23.30 13.82
N ASP A 541 -4.63 23.33 13.88
CA ASP A 541 -3.91 23.63 15.12
C ASP A 541 -3.54 25.12 15.17
N ARG A 542 -4.13 25.86 16.10
CA ARG A 542 -3.79 27.27 16.36
C ARG A 542 -2.32 27.47 16.75
N ARG A 543 -1.66 26.42 17.27
CA ARG A 543 -0.22 26.46 17.58
C ARG A 543 0.62 26.53 16.30
N LEU A 544 0.15 25.88 15.22
CA LEU A 544 0.78 25.93 13.92
C LEU A 544 0.71 27.36 13.36
N ASP A 545 -0.48 27.97 13.38
CA ASP A 545 -0.67 29.36 12.94
C ASP A 545 0.24 30.31 13.72
N ALA A 546 0.31 30.17 15.04
CA ALA A 546 1.17 30.98 15.90
C ALA A 546 2.67 30.69 15.68
N ALA A 547 3.05 29.49 15.24
CA ALA A 547 4.44 29.18 14.90
C ALA A 547 4.82 29.82 13.55
N ILE A 548 3.94 29.75 12.56
CA ILE A 548 4.12 30.42 11.25
C ILE A 548 4.21 31.94 11.47
N GLU A 549 3.30 32.50 12.25
CA GLU A 549 3.31 33.93 12.58
C GLU A 549 4.64 34.37 13.22
N ARG A 550 5.10 33.65 14.23
CA ARG A 550 6.42 33.93 14.87
C ARG A 550 7.58 33.80 13.91
N SER A 551 7.56 32.80 13.02
CA SER A 551 8.63 32.57 12.05
C SER A 551 8.67 33.66 10.98
N LEU A 552 7.51 34.20 10.56
CA LEU A 552 7.40 35.23 9.54
C LEU A 552 7.62 36.64 10.09
N LEU A 553 7.15 36.92 11.31
CA LEU A 553 7.26 38.27 11.90
C LEU A 553 8.57 38.49 12.66
N GLY A 554 9.24 37.42 13.14
CA GLY A 554 10.41 37.53 13.97
C GLY A 554 10.14 38.43 15.21
N ASP A 555 11.07 39.35 15.48
CA ASP A 555 10.95 40.31 16.61
C ASP A 555 10.19 41.60 16.26
N ALA A 556 9.38 41.61 15.19
CA ALA A 556 8.62 42.83 14.76
C ALA A 556 7.29 42.95 15.55
N PRO A 557 7.25 43.67 16.69
CA PRO A 557 6.12 43.58 17.63
C PRO A 557 4.83 44.28 17.17
N ASN A 558 4.83 44.99 16.04
CA ASN A 558 3.70 45.79 15.54
C ASN A 558 3.21 45.37 14.16
N ALA A 559 3.69 44.28 13.62
CA ALA A 559 3.23 43.78 12.33
C ALA A 559 2.13 42.72 12.50
N SER A 560 1.02 42.86 11.81
CA SER A 560 -0.04 41.86 11.73
C SER A 560 -0.04 41.19 10.37
N LEU A 561 -0.24 39.88 10.36
CA LEU A 561 -0.42 39.13 9.14
C LEU A 561 -1.88 39.18 8.70
N SER A 562 -2.09 39.27 7.39
CA SER A 562 -3.42 39.06 6.82
C SER A 562 -3.56 37.60 6.40
N TRP A 563 -4.55 36.92 6.94
CA TRP A 563 -4.81 35.51 6.70
C TRP A 563 -6.04 35.34 5.80
N ASP A 564 -5.84 34.69 4.65
CA ASP A 564 -6.92 34.22 3.80
C ASP A 564 -6.99 32.70 3.86
N HIS A 565 -7.97 32.19 4.58
CA HIS A 565 -8.17 30.74 4.80
C HIS A 565 -9.03 30.06 3.74
N ALA A 566 -9.61 30.85 2.84
CA ALA A 566 -10.46 30.38 1.77
C ALA A 566 -9.80 30.56 0.40
N ALA A 567 -8.48 30.77 0.37
CA ALA A 567 -7.75 30.91 -0.88
C ALA A 567 -7.92 29.67 -1.74
N GLN A 568 -8.30 29.86 -2.99
CA GLN A 568 -8.28 28.74 -3.95
C GLN A 568 -6.84 28.27 -4.15
N ALA A 569 -6.67 26.94 -4.19
CA ALA A 569 -5.35 26.31 -4.23
C ALA A 569 -4.56 26.63 -5.51
N ALA A 570 -5.24 26.77 -6.64
CA ALA A 570 -4.62 27.08 -7.92
C ALA A 570 -4.33 28.58 -8.05
N PRO A 571 -3.28 29.00 -8.75
CA PRO A 571 -2.19 28.22 -9.34
C PRO A 571 -0.99 28.00 -8.40
N ASP A 572 -1.00 28.52 -7.17
CA ASP A 572 0.17 28.54 -6.26
C ASP A 572 0.70 27.14 -5.90
N MET A 573 -0.18 26.14 -6.00
CA MET A 573 0.11 24.75 -5.63
C MET A 573 0.01 23.79 -6.82
N ASP A 574 -0.09 24.26 -8.05
CA ASP A 574 -0.25 23.40 -9.25
C ASP A 574 0.90 22.40 -9.43
N ILE A 575 2.07 22.74 -8.92
CA ILE A 575 3.21 21.84 -8.84
C ILE A 575 2.93 20.55 -8.07
N LEU A 576 1.90 20.53 -7.21
CA LEU A 576 1.50 19.39 -6.43
C LEU A 576 0.32 18.65 -7.04
N PHE A 577 -0.04 18.93 -8.30
CA PHE A 577 -1.11 18.18 -8.98
C PHE A 577 -0.81 16.67 -8.98
N PRO A 578 -1.80 15.79 -8.70
CA PRO A 578 -3.21 16.09 -8.46
C PRO A 578 -3.57 16.39 -6.98
N LEU A 579 -2.62 16.38 -6.07
CA LEU A 579 -2.83 16.58 -4.63
C LEU A 579 -3.50 17.93 -4.30
N THR A 580 -3.26 18.96 -5.12
CA THR A 580 -3.88 20.30 -4.99
C THR A 580 -5.39 20.27 -4.89
N HIS A 581 -6.05 19.27 -5.49
CA HIS A 581 -7.51 19.12 -5.43
C HIS A 581 -8.01 18.58 -4.07
N PHE A 582 -7.11 18.08 -3.24
CA PHE A 582 -7.43 17.42 -1.97
C PHE A 582 -6.96 18.18 -0.73
N ILE A 583 -6.38 19.38 -0.92
CA ILE A 583 -5.82 20.20 0.17
C ILE A 583 -6.45 21.59 0.23
N ASP A 584 -6.60 22.11 1.45
CA ASP A 584 -6.95 23.51 1.69
C ASP A 584 -5.68 24.36 1.74
N VAL A 585 -5.69 25.48 1.06
CA VAL A 585 -4.57 26.44 1.06
C VAL A 585 -4.94 27.66 1.87
N THR A 586 -4.06 28.05 2.78
CA THR A 586 -4.15 29.32 3.49
C THR A 586 -3.07 30.26 2.95
N ARG A 587 -3.44 31.45 2.52
CA ARG A 587 -2.51 32.52 2.12
C ARG A 587 -2.28 33.47 3.28
N VAL A 588 -1.02 33.80 3.48
CA VAL A 588 -0.58 34.76 4.48
C VAL A 588 0.13 35.88 3.77
N THR A 589 -0.46 37.06 3.78
CA THR A 589 0.13 38.25 3.18
C THR A 589 0.84 39.05 4.25
N LEU A 590 2.11 39.36 3.99
CA LEU A 590 2.91 40.19 4.86
C LEU A 590 2.77 41.66 4.50
N PRO A 591 2.71 42.56 5.47
CA PRO A 591 2.75 44.01 5.20
C PRO A 591 4.11 44.36 4.58
N SER A 592 4.12 45.39 3.71
CA SER A 592 5.22 45.81 2.87
C SER A 592 6.44 46.43 3.58
N THR A 593 6.92 45.79 4.67
CA THR A 593 7.96 46.27 5.58
C THR A 593 9.25 45.42 5.57
N PRO A 594 10.20 45.64 6.46
CA PRO A 594 11.60 45.19 6.36
C PRO A 594 11.84 43.72 6.05
N ILE A 595 10.85 42.86 6.32
CA ILE A 595 10.92 41.39 6.04
C ILE A 595 10.93 41.18 4.52
N ARG A 596 10.10 41.95 3.77
CA ARG A 596 10.13 41.94 2.31
C ARG A 596 11.52 42.36 1.77
N GLN A 597 12.16 43.33 2.40
CA GLN A 597 13.52 43.72 2.04
C GLN A 597 14.58 42.68 2.41
N ALA A 598 14.37 41.89 3.45
CA ALA A 598 15.30 40.84 3.85
C ALA A 598 15.17 39.56 2.99
N LEU A 599 13.93 39.24 2.55
CA LEU A 599 13.65 38.10 1.65
C LEU A 599 13.88 38.49 0.18
N SER A 600 13.64 39.76 -0.19
CA SER A 600 13.85 40.27 -1.55
C SER A 600 15.30 40.66 -1.87
N ARG A 601 16.24 40.44 -0.97
CA ARG A 601 17.66 40.84 -1.15
C ARG A 601 18.38 40.16 -2.31
N ASP A 602 17.77 39.16 -2.93
CA ASP A 602 18.37 38.47 -4.08
C ASP A 602 17.38 38.33 -5.25
N THR A 603 16.84 39.49 -5.68
CA THR A 603 16.00 39.54 -6.91
C THR A 603 16.80 39.23 -8.17
N SER A 604 18.14 39.24 -8.08
CA SER A 604 19.04 38.88 -9.20
C SER A 604 18.82 37.44 -9.70
N ARG A 605 18.24 36.56 -8.88
CA ARG A 605 17.90 35.17 -9.28
C ARG A 605 16.90 35.11 -10.43
N TRP A 606 15.99 36.08 -10.52
CA TRP A 606 14.93 36.09 -11.52
C TRP A 606 15.34 36.82 -12.80
N ASP A 607 16.42 37.60 -12.78
CA ASP A 607 16.90 38.36 -13.95
C ASP A 607 17.35 37.43 -15.09
N ASP A 608 17.73 36.21 -14.77
CA ASP A 608 18.17 35.20 -15.72
C ASP A 608 17.04 34.25 -16.21
N VAL A 609 15.84 34.36 -15.64
CA VAL A 609 14.68 33.58 -16.12
C VAL A 609 14.04 34.32 -17.30
N ARG A 610 14.09 33.71 -18.46
CA ARG A 610 13.59 34.32 -19.71
C ARG A 610 12.73 33.34 -20.49
N LEU A 611 11.50 33.73 -20.76
CA LEU A 611 10.66 33.09 -21.75
C LEU A 611 10.71 33.90 -23.03
N SER A 612 11.18 33.33 -24.11
CA SER A 612 11.23 33.94 -25.43
C SER A 612 10.45 33.14 -26.45
N CYS A 613 9.71 33.83 -27.29
CA CYS A 613 9.02 33.24 -28.43
C CYS A 613 9.89 33.43 -29.67
N LYS A 614 10.19 32.32 -30.35
CA LYS A 614 10.88 32.30 -31.65
C LYS A 614 9.95 31.70 -32.70
N ASP A 615 10.12 32.07 -33.91
CA ASP A 615 9.46 31.51 -35.08
C ASP A 615 7.93 31.43 -34.95
N LEU A 616 7.29 32.57 -34.67
CA LEU A 616 5.83 32.67 -34.66
C LEU A 616 5.32 32.66 -36.12
N HIS A 617 4.61 31.57 -36.47
CA HIS A 617 3.95 31.45 -37.77
C HIS A 617 2.46 31.20 -37.59
N TYR A 618 1.61 31.94 -38.31
CA TYR A 618 0.17 31.73 -38.32
C TYR A 618 -0.25 31.03 -39.62
N ASP A 619 -0.80 29.86 -39.51
CA ASP A 619 -1.43 29.15 -40.62
C ASP A 619 -2.91 29.54 -40.71
N ALA A 620 -3.23 30.36 -41.66
CA ALA A 620 -4.58 30.86 -41.88
C ALA A 620 -5.55 29.79 -42.40
N ALA A 621 -5.05 28.73 -43.03
CA ALA A 621 -5.89 27.68 -43.59
C ALA A 621 -6.44 26.74 -42.47
N ASN A 622 -5.62 26.48 -41.44
CA ASN A 622 -5.98 25.60 -40.33
C ASN A 622 -6.33 26.36 -39.05
N HIS A 623 -6.27 27.70 -39.08
CA HIS A 623 -6.44 28.55 -37.90
C HIS A 623 -5.52 28.21 -36.73
N THR A 624 -4.31 27.73 -37.04
CA THR A 624 -3.31 27.32 -36.04
C THR A 624 -2.15 28.31 -35.98
N ARG A 625 -1.49 28.37 -34.80
CA ARG A 625 -0.23 29.12 -34.61
C ARG A 625 0.89 28.14 -34.30
N HIS A 626 1.97 28.22 -35.04
CA HIS A 626 3.21 27.52 -34.72
C HIS A 626 4.11 28.45 -33.93
N VAL A 627 4.56 28.01 -32.80
CA VAL A 627 5.36 28.83 -31.88
C VAL A 627 6.53 28.00 -31.36
N LEU A 628 7.75 28.49 -31.50
CA LEU A 628 8.90 27.93 -30.81
C LEU A 628 9.11 28.72 -29.52
N LEU A 629 8.85 28.14 -28.39
CA LEU A 629 9.11 28.73 -27.10
C LEU A 629 10.47 28.29 -26.57
N ARG A 630 11.25 29.25 -26.08
CA ARG A 630 12.50 28.99 -25.38
C ARG A 630 12.41 29.55 -23.97
N LEU A 631 12.41 28.65 -22.98
CA LEU A 631 12.50 29.00 -21.57
C LEU A 631 13.96 28.82 -21.11
N GLU A 632 14.58 29.90 -20.65
CA GLU A 632 15.89 29.89 -19.98
C GLU A 632 15.61 30.02 -18.47
N HIS A 633 15.99 29.03 -17.66
CA HIS A 633 15.73 29.05 -16.23
C HIS A 633 16.90 28.50 -15.41
N PRO A 634 18.08 29.16 -15.48
CA PRO A 634 19.22 28.73 -14.69
C PRO A 634 18.87 28.75 -13.19
N HIS A 635 19.38 27.81 -12.45
CA HIS A 635 19.19 27.67 -10.98
C HIS A 635 17.78 27.36 -10.47
N LEU A 636 16.82 27.04 -11.34
CA LEU A 636 15.52 26.53 -10.92
C LEU A 636 15.56 25.01 -10.87
N ALA A 637 14.94 24.44 -9.84
CA ALA A 637 14.83 22.99 -9.70
C ALA A 637 13.94 22.40 -10.82
N TRP A 638 12.81 23.07 -11.09
CA TRP A 638 11.93 22.81 -12.24
C TRP A 638 11.10 24.04 -12.57
N SER A 639 10.43 24.00 -13.71
CA SER A 639 9.51 25.03 -14.16
C SER A 639 8.25 24.41 -14.74
N THR A 640 7.11 25.06 -14.53
CA THR A 640 5.84 24.74 -15.16
C THR A 640 5.48 25.86 -16.14
N LEU A 641 5.10 25.48 -17.36
CA LEU A 641 4.64 26.39 -18.37
C LEU A 641 3.16 26.17 -18.63
N SER A 642 2.35 27.20 -18.48
CA SER A 642 0.91 27.17 -18.66
C SER A 642 0.51 28.02 -19.84
N PHE A 643 -0.41 27.54 -20.69
CA PHE A 643 -0.91 28.24 -21.87
C PHE A 643 -2.42 28.41 -21.78
N ASP A 644 -2.91 29.55 -22.21
CA ASP A 644 -4.32 29.81 -22.50
C ASP A 644 -4.59 29.54 -24.00
N ALA A 645 -4.42 28.29 -24.39
CA ALA A 645 -4.65 27.86 -25.79
C ALA A 645 -4.86 26.32 -25.85
N ASP A 646 -5.64 25.87 -26.82
CA ASP A 646 -5.74 24.46 -27.15
C ASP A 646 -4.50 24.03 -27.93
N ILE A 647 -3.74 23.09 -27.39
CA ILE A 647 -2.54 22.55 -28.02
C ILE A 647 -2.95 21.44 -28.97
N VAL A 648 -2.71 21.64 -30.26
CA VAL A 648 -3.06 20.66 -31.31
C VAL A 648 -1.92 19.66 -31.52
N GLU A 649 -0.67 20.13 -31.42
CA GLU A 649 0.55 19.34 -31.65
C GLU A 649 1.71 19.97 -30.91
N TRP A 650 2.66 19.18 -30.45
CA TRP A 650 3.90 19.63 -29.83
C TRP A 650 5.07 18.67 -30.14
N ASP A 651 6.29 19.11 -29.87
CA ASP A 651 7.51 18.34 -30.14
C ASP A 651 7.88 17.33 -29.02
N PHE A 652 6.97 17.03 -28.10
CA PHE A 652 7.19 16.00 -27.09
C PHE A 652 6.72 14.62 -27.60
N ASP A 653 7.27 13.54 -27.04
CA ASP A 653 7.00 12.16 -27.49
C ASP A 653 5.55 11.70 -27.25
N GLU A 654 4.83 12.32 -26.32
CA GLU A 654 3.44 12.01 -26.01
C GLU A 654 2.48 13.01 -26.71
N PRO A 655 1.24 12.58 -27.01
CA PRO A 655 0.26 13.51 -27.57
C PRO A 655 -0.05 14.65 -26.57
N PRO A 656 -0.39 15.85 -27.08
CA PRO A 656 -0.75 16.95 -26.21
C PRO A 656 -1.96 16.61 -25.33
N PRO A 657 -2.05 17.16 -24.12
CA PRO A 657 -3.19 16.97 -23.24
C PRO A 657 -4.47 17.50 -23.90
N THR A 658 -5.54 16.73 -23.82
CA THR A 658 -6.88 17.06 -24.37
C THR A 658 -7.67 17.97 -23.44
#